data_9300bb3253827e472a9fd228a15edd9d
#
_entry.id   9300bb3253827e472a9fd228a15edd9d
#
_cell.length_a   1.000
_cell.length_b   1.000
_cell.length_c   1.000
_cell.angle_alpha   90.00
_cell.angle_beta   90.00
_cell.angle_gamma   90.00
#
_symmetry.space_group_name_H-M   'P 1'
#
loop_
_entity.id
_entity.type
_entity.pdbx_description
1 polymer ?
#
loop_
_entity_poly.entity_id
_entity_poly.type
_entity_poly.pdbx_seq_one_letter_code
_entity_poly.pdbx_strand_id
1 'polypeptide(L)'
;MEKEVPPSSEQIKRLKALQGVDSGVFTLAVFSTLEGHMRYQLKNEVNNKTPFPDVLKTYRTHYSVGNPKEYMLFKNIEANERNTNFVRHRFENLSAEEAKAAIYLLSEFAKIFKLPHENLINELATNLVTWNNRKSPLETAQELEKANKELQKLSKENTDMAKKVSEFEEKQNQLSTLNTKLKSLQQDYDQQIANNQKNKDKIDELRRSKNEEEMKNRKAQQIIQEQIAKLSDAQSYIDNLARMTSYTRTRYDYEQSLLRLTREQESIVNQVKFEHDFLVKGSAGTGKSLVLLKTLEKLIQNNKSTSFKLITFSRSLEKYNKYVAQLMNIENPVEKEIITTSEDYTNKLFADAFPGKGFSYNSTKCLERDPVVAGNPIGKEIWNEIDKFILPKGVSKKEYCDEKINRTGMKRLQSGTDRNKIWAAVEAIFAEWDKQEEISVPYATYKLVSRIEQGEYTVPAELKTDYLFVDEVQDLTVSTLRLLKYSVNGKLILAGDNDQSVFQTGFAWSRANIDVVGNSRTLNMNFRSTIQIQEVAEKYRQLMKGFDKKNCPETFRIGAPVELHEEQNQAEAFESMLDSVNMCIQSLGYEPENICLIAGKRDYLITLQGLLKEKLDLESDLVNSDEFSFAKQGVVRLATPQSCKGLDFPVVLYYLDHRAHFLNVYDEETADKMNRNMIYTAITRGSELLRIFMLKDSTSGPIDDLRKILN
;
A
#
# COMPACT_ATOMS: atom_id res chain seq x y z
N MET A 1 -12.06 -27.75 -8.87
CA MET A 1 -12.59 -26.95 -9.99
C MET A 1 -11.60 -27.05 -11.13
N GLU A 2 -11.99 -27.69 -12.24
CA GLU A 2 -11.17 -27.69 -13.45
C GLU A 2 -10.94 -26.23 -13.89
N LYS A 3 -9.68 -25.86 -14.15
CA LYS A 3 -9.37 -24.51 -14.64
C LYS A 3 -9.94 -24.37 -16.04
N GLU A 4 -10.89 -23.47 -16.19
CA GLU A 4 -11.50 -23.13 -17.49
C GLU A 4 -10.42 -22.73 -18.50
N VAL A 5 -10.49 -23.23 -19.72
CA VAL A 5 -9.54 -22.89 -20.79
C VAL A 5 -9.67 -21.42 -21.15
N PRO A 6 -8.60 -20.62 -21.16
CA PRO A 6 -8.69 -19.21 -21.56
C PRO A 6 -9.11 -19.03 -23.04
N PRO A 7 -9.91 -18.01 -23.36
CA PRO A 7 -10.48 -17.04 -22.42
C PRO A 7 -11.65 -17.61 -21.63
N SER A 8 -11.66 -17.40 -20.30
CA SER A 8 -12.78 -17.79 -19.45
C SER A 8 -13.99 -16.88 -19.66
N SER A 9 -15.19 -17.36 -19.27
CA SER A 9 -16.42 -16.56 -19.34
C SER A 9 -16.28 -15.24 -18.55
N GLU A 10 -15.54 -15.26 -17.46
CA GLU A 10 -15.26 -14.06 -16.66
C GLU A 10 -14.35 -13.06 -17.38
N GLN A 11 -13.33 -13.53 -18.08
CA GLN A 11 -12.46 -12.66 -18.90
C GLN A 11 -13.26 -11.95 -20.00
N ILE A 12 -14.18 -12.64 -20.66
CA ILE A 12 -15.04 -12.05 -21.69
C ILE A 12 -16.02 -11.03 -21.11
N LYS A 13 -16.60 -11.30 -19.92
CA LYS A 13 -17.44 -10.32 -19.20
C LYS A 13 -16.66 -9.05 -18.86
N ARG A 14 -15.39 -9.19 -18.46
CA ARG A 14 -14.50 -8.06 -18.18
C ARG A 14 -14.20 -7.23 -19.42
N LEU A 15 -13.94 -7.86 -20.56
CA LEU A 15 -13.82 -7.15 -21.85
C LEU A 15 -15.08 -6.35 -22.17
N LYS A 16 -16.27 -6.94 -21.95
CA LYS A 16 -17.56 -6.26 -22.16
C LYS A 16 -17.71 -5.03 -21.26
N ALA A 17 -17.25 -5.10 -20.00
CA ALA A 17 -17.30 -3.98 -19.06
C ALA A 17 -16.34 -2.83 -19.43
N LEU A 18 -15.21 -3.14 -20.06
CA LEU A 18 -14.24 -2.14 -20.52
C LEU A 18 -14.62 -1.49 -21.87
N GLN A 19 -15.55 -2.10 -22.59
CA GLN A 19 -15.97 -1.63 -23.90
C GLN A 19 -16.57 -0.22 -23.82
N GLY A 20 -15.94 0.74 -24.52
CA GLY A 20 -16.38 2.14 -24.55
C GLY A 20 -15.95 3.01 -23.37
N VAL A 21 -15.15 2.47 -22.42
CA VAL A 21 -14.61 3.24 -21.29
C VAL A 21 -13.31 3.92 -21.68
N ASP A 22 -12.31 3.16 -22.10
CA ASP A 22 -11.02 3.66 -22.58
C ASP A 22 -10.50 2.75 -23.68
N SER A 23 -10.19 3.34 -24.85
CA SER A 23 -9.76 2.59 -26.03
C SER A 23 -8.39 1.92 -25.84
N GLY A 24 -7.49 2.56 -25.13
CA GLY A 24 -6.15 2.03 -24.85
C GLY A 24 -6.19 0.82 -23.91
N VAL A 25 -6.89 0.98 -22.79
CA VAL A 25 -7.04 -0.11 -21.81
C VAL A 25 -7.85 -1.29 -22.37
N PHE A 26 -8.89 -1.01 -23.14
CA PHE A 26 -9.67 -2.05 -23.82
C PHE A 26 -8.76 -2.84 -24.78
N THR A 27 -7.96 -2.16 -25.57
CA THR A 27 -7.02 -2.79 -26.50
C THR A 27 -6.00 -3.67 -25.79
N LEU A 28 -5.41 -3.17 -24.70
CA LEU A 28 -4.50 -3.96 -23.87
C LEU A 28 -5.16 -5.22 -23.30
N ALA A 29 -6.40 -5.11 -22.83
CA ALA A 29 -7.17 -6.25 -22.30
C ALA A 29 -7.46 -7.29 -23.37
N VAL A 30 -7.77 -6.87 -24.59
CA VAL A 30 -7.99 -7.75 -25.76
C VAL A 30 -6.72 -8.54 -26.09
N PHE A 31 -5.57 -7.87 -26.19
CA PHE A 31 -4.29 -8.55 -26.45
C PHE A 31 -3.84 -9.44 -25.29
N SER A 32 -4.07 -9.05 -24.05
CA SER A 32 -3.82 -9.90 -22.89
C SER A 32 -4.69 -11.18 -22.90
N THR A 33 -5.93 -11.08 -23.37
CA THR A 33 -6.82 -12.24 -23.53
C THR A 33 -6.31 -13.19 -24.60
N LEU A 34 -5.87 -12.65 -25.73
CA LEU A 34 -5.29 -13.41 -26.86
C LEU A 34 -4.00 -14.12 -26.43
N GLU A 35 -3.08 -13.37 -25.81
CA GLU A 35 -1.84 -13.88 -25.28
C GLU A 35 -2.06 -14.99 -24.25
N GLY A 36 -3.01 -14.78 -23.33
CA GLY A 36 -3.38 -15.76 -22.30
C GLY A 36 -3.81 -17.11 -22.89
N HIS A 37 -4.60 -17.11 -23.97
CA HIS A 37 -4.97 -18.32 -24.66
C HIS A 37 -3.77 -19.03 -25.30
N MET A 38 -2.93 -18.31 -26.03
CA MET A 38 -1.74 -18.87 -26.67
C MET A 38 -0.78 -19.49 -25.65
N ARG A 39 -0.52 -18.81 -24.54
CA ARG A 39 0.33 -19.33 -23.46
C ARG A 39 -0.25 -20.57 -22.79
N TYR A 40 -1.57 -20.61 -22.61
CA TYR A 40 -2.25 -21.79 -22.08
C TYR A 40 -2.07 -23.01 -22.97
N GLN A 41 -2.18 -22.84 -24.29
CA GLN A 41 -1.99 -23.93 -25.26
C GLN A 41 -0.51 -24.37 -25.34
N LEU A 42 0.42 -23.43 -25.19
CA LEU A 42 1.88 -23.65 -25.28
C LEU A 42 2.54 -23.88 -23.91
N LYS A 43 1.80 -24.22 -22.88
CA LYS A 43 2.28 -24.29 -21.46
C LYS A 43 3.58 -25.06 -21.21
N ASN A 44 3.94 -25.98 -22.10
CA ASN A 44 5.16 -26.79 -22.00
C ASN A 44 6.34 -26.21 -22.80
N GLU A 45 6.13 -25.17 -23.60
CA GLU A 45 7.11 -24.64 -24.56
C GLU A 45 7.45 -23.17 -24.34
N VAL A 46 6.53 -22.42 -23.70
CA VAL A 46 6.71 -21.03 -23.37
C VAL A 46 6.44 -20.83 -21.88
N ASN A 47 7.23 -19.98 -21.24
CA ASN A 47 7.03 -19.57 -19.86
C ASN A 47 6.42 -18.14 -19.81
N ASN A 48 6.04 -17.69 -18.60
CA ASN A 48 5.45 -16.37 -18.41
C ASN A 48 6.35 -15.19 -18.78
N LYS A 49 7.63 -15.43 -19.09
CA LYS A 49 8.61 -14.41 -19.45
C LYS A 49 8.99 -14.43 -20.93
N THR A 50 8.54 -15.44 -21.68
CA THR A 50 8.73 -15.43 -23.13
C THR A 50 8.05 -14.21 -23.72
N PRO A 51 8.75 -13.33 -24.50
CA PRO A 51 8.13 -12.16 -25.12
C PRO A 51 6.94 -12.53 -26.01
N PHE A 52 5.91 -11.70 -26.06
CA PHE A 52 4.71 -12.00 -26.83
C PHE A 52 4.97 -12.29 -28.33
N PRO A 53 5.86 -11.59 -29.02
CA PRO A 53 6.23 -11.95 -30.40
C PRO A 53 6.74 -13.37 -30.56
N ASP A 54 7.50 -13.87 -29.59
CA ASP A 54 8.03 -15.24 -29.60
C ASP A 54 6.92 -16.26 -29.29
N VAL A 55 6.00 -15.93 -28.37
CA VAL A 55 4.78 -16.73 -28.11
C VAL A 55 3.95 -16.85 -29.37
N LEU A 56 3.71 -15.74 -30.06
CA LEU A 56 2.95 -15.67 -31.30
C LEU A 56 3.58 -16.51 -32.40
N LYS A 57 4.90 -16.42 -32.56
CA LYS A 57 5.68 -17.21 -33.52
C LYS A 57 5.59 -18.71 -33.21
N THR A 58 5.79 -19.10 -31.95
CA THR A 58 5.70 -20.49 -31.50
C THR A 58 4.30 -21.05 -31.71
N TYR A 59 3.25 -20.29 -31.33
CA TYR A 59 1.86 -20.68 -31.52
C TYR A 59 1.54 -20.90 -33.01
N ARG A 60 1.97 -19.98 -33.87
CA ARG A 60 1.80 -20.09 -35.32
C ARG A 60 2.45 -21.36 -35.87
N THR A 61 3.66 -21.69 -35.42
CA THR A 61 4.38 -22.90 -35.87
C THR A 61 3.61 -24.18 -35.53
N HIS A 62 2.93 -24.23 -34.39
CA HIS A 62 2.25 -25.43 -33.90
C HIS A 62 0.80 -25.58 -34.37
N TYR A 63 0.08 -24.48 -34.50
CA TYR A 63 -1.36 -24.51 -34.70
C TYR A 63 -1.83 -23.96 -36.04
N SER A 64 -0.97 -23.32 -36.82
CA SER A 64 -1.35 -22.82 -38.16
C SER A 64 -1.18 -23.91 -39.20
N VAL A 65 -2.24 -24.10 -39.99
CA VAL A 65 -2.27 -25.05 -41.14
C VAL A 65 -1.70 -24.38 -42.42
N GLY A 66 -1.30 -23.13 -42.35
CA GLY A 66 -0.60 -22.43 -43.43
C GLY A 66 -1.52 -21.84 -44.51
N ASN A 67 -2.84 -21.69 -44.25
CA ASN A 67 -3.72 -21.04 -45.21
C ASN A 67 -3.56 -19.53 -45.26
N PRO A 68 -3.86 -18.85 -46.37
CA PRO A 68 -3.66 -17.41 -46.53
C PRO A 68 -4.40 -16.55 -45.47
N LYS A 69 -5.57 -16.98 -44.97
CA LYS A 69 -6.33 -16.25 -43.96
C LYS A 69 -5.63 -16.25 -42.60
N GLU A 70 -5.10 -17.39 -42.20
CA GLU A 70 -4.29 -17.51 -40.97
C GLU A 70 -3.01 -16.68 -41.04
N TYR A 71 -2.33 -16.74 -42.21
CA TYR A 71 -1.11 -15.92 -42.42
C TYR A 71 -1.41 -14.43 -42.24
N MET A 72 -2.47 -13.94 -42.88
CA MET A 72 -2.87 -12.53 -42.74
C MET A 72 -3.33 -12.18 -41.34
N LEU A 73 -4.02 -13.07 -40.62
CA LEU A 73 -4.42 -12.87 -39.25
C LEU A 73 -3.21 -12.69 -38.33
N PHE A 74 -2.23 -13.59 -38.38
CA PHE A 74 -1.02 -13.48 -37.58
C PHE A 74 -0.20 -12.23 -37.90
N LYS A 75 -0.08 -11.84 -39.16
CA LYS A 75 0.57 -10.61 -39.58
C LYS A 75 -0.11 -9.36 -39.04
N ASN A 76 -1.46 -9.37 -39.00
CA ASN A 76 -2.24 -8.27 -38.46
C ASN A 76 -2.14 -8.20 -36.92
N ILE A 77 -2.08 -9.32 -36.22
CA ILE A 77 -1.86 -9.38 -34.76
C ILE A 77 -0.48 -8.79 -34.44
N GLU A 78 0.57 -9.18 -35.16
CA GLU A 78 1.93 -8.67 -34.98
C GLU A 78 2.03 -7.16 -35.25
N ALA A 79 1.34 -6.67 -36.28
CA ALA A 79 1.32 -5.25 -36.61
C ALA A 79 0.60 -4.42 -35.55
N ASN A 80 -0.52 -4.93 -35.00
CA ASN A 80 -1.28 -4.22 -33.97
C ASN A 80 -0.69 -4.37 -32.55
N GLU A 81 0.09 -5.42 -32.29
CA GLU A 81 0.84 -5.56 -31.04
C GLU A 81 1.82 -4.40 -30.83
N ARG A 82 2.44 -3.90 -31.88
CA ARG A 82 3.33 -2.73 -31.82
C ARG A 82 2.60 -1.50 -31.27
N ASN A 83 1.34 -1.31 -31.60
CA ASN A 83 0.52 -0.20 -31.07
C ASN A 83 0.23 -0.39 -29.58
N THR A 84 0.05 -1.62 -29.09
CA THR A 84 -0.14 -1.87 -27.64
C THR A 84 1.12 -1.58 -26.83
N ASN A 85 2.32 -1.71 -27.41
CA ASN A 85 3.57 -1.32 -26.76
C ASN A 85 3.65 0.20 -26.57
N PHE A 86 3.10 1.02 -27.45
CA PHE A 86 3.00 2.48 -27.25
C PHE A 86 2.14 2.83 -26.03
N VAL A 87 1.01 2.14 -25.83
CA VAL A 87 0.16 2.36 -24.64
C VAL A 87 0.89 1.94 -23.37
N ARG A 88 1.62 0.81 -23.38
CA ARG A 88 2.39 0.32 -22.22
C ARG A 88 3.53 1.26 -21.81
N HIS A 89 4.20 1.89 -22.77
CA HIS A 89 5.43 2.64 -22.51
C HIS A 89 5.28 4.16 -22.54
N ARG A 90 4.27 4.72 -23.21
CA ARG A 90 4.09 6.16 -23.38
C ARG A 90 2.77 6.70 -22.84
N PHE A 91 1.85 5.87 -22.39
CA PHE A 91 0.50 6.25 -21.93
C PHE A 91 -0.27 7.08 -22.97
N GLU A 92 -0.02 6.86 -24.24
CA GLU A 92 -0.78 7.49 -25.31
C GLU A 92 -2.13 6.77 -25.48
N ASN A 93 -3.21 7.53 -25.57
CA ASN A 93 -4.53 6.99 -25.84
C ASN A 93 -4.60 6.44 -27.27
N LEU A 94 -4.94 5.18 -27.42
CA LEU A 94 -5.24 4.62 -28.72
C LEU A 94 -6.60 5.13 -29.24
N SER A 95 -6.74 5.24 -30.55
CA SER A 95 -7.99 5.64 -31.18
C SER A 95 -9.07 4.55 -31.04
N ALA A 96 -10.33 4.94 -31.17
CA ALA A 96 -11.44 3.99 -31.20
C ALA A 96 -11.33 2.98 -32.37
N GLU A 97 -10.69 3.37 -33.47
CA GLU A 97 -10.45 2.50 -34.63
C GLU A 97 -9.40 1.42 -34.32
N GLU A 98 -8.35 1.74 -33.58
CA GLU A 98 -7.35 0.76 -33.13
C GLU A 98 -7.94 -0.24 -32.14
N ALA A 99 -8.81 0.22 -31.23
CA ALA A 99 -9.55 -0.66 -30.34
C ALA A 99 -10.52 -1.60 -31.06
N LYS A 100 -11.17 -1.11 -32.12
CA LYS A 100 -12.01 -1.94 -33.02
C LYS A 100 -11.16 -2.97 -33.77
N ALA A 101 -10.01 -2.58 -34.28
CA ALA A 101 -9.10 -3.49 -34.95
C ALA A 101 -8.65 -4.62 -34.01
N ALA A 102 -8.30 -4.32 -32.78
CA ALA A 102 -7.88 -5.31 -31.79
C ALA A 102 -8.95 -6.36 -31.51
N ILE A 103 -10.20 -5.95 -31.22
CA ILE A 103 -11.27 -6.91 -30.94
C ILE A 103 -11.68 -7.71 -32.17
N TYR A 104 -11.60 -7.11 -33.36
CA TYR A 104 -11.82 -7.81 -34.61
C TYR A 104 -10.78 -8.92 -34.80
N LEU A 105 -9.51 -8.67 -34.51
CA LEU A 105 -8.45 -9.68 -34.57
C LEU A 105 -8.70 -10.82 -33.57
N LEU A 106 -9.16 -10.53 -32.34
CA LEU A 106 -9.55 -11.54 -31.39
C LEU A 106 -10.75 -12.35 -31.86
N SER A 107 -11.75 -11.73 -32.49
CA SER A 107 -12.93 -12.40 -33.07
C SER A 107 -12.53 -13.32 -34.20
N GLU A 108 -11.70 -12.88 -35.14
CA GLU A 108 -11.22 -13.71 -36.26
C GLU A 108 -10.33 -14.86 -35.74
N PHE A 109 -9.50 -14.61 -34.72
CA PHE A 109 -8.71 -15.64 -34.08
C PHE A 109 -9.61 -16.69 -33.40
N ALA A 110 -10.65 -16.24 -32.69
CA ALA A 110 -11.62 -17.10 -32.05
C ALA A 110 -12.33 -18.03 -33.02
N LYS A 111 -12.74 -17.52 -34.20
CA LYS A 111 -13.37 -18.31 -35.26
C LYS A 111 -12.44 -19.35 -35.86
N ILE A 112 -11.19 -18.96 -36.18
CA ILE A 112 -10.25 -19.84 -36.84
C ILE A 112 -9.77 -20.96 -35.90
N PHE A 113 -9.47 -20.63 -34.66
CA PHE A 113 -8.90 -21.57 -33.67
C PHE A 113 -9.94 -22.12 -32.67
N LYS A 114 -11.24 -21.85 -32.88
CA LYS A 114 -12.39 -22.35 -32.08
C LYS A 114 -12.20 -22.12 -30.58
N LEU A 115 -11.96 -20.86 -30.19
CA LEU A 115 -11.77 -20.52 -28.80
C LEU A 115 -13.01 -20.75 -27.93
N PRO A 116 -12.85 -21.03 -26.63
CA PRO A 116 -13.97 -20.99 -25.69
C PRO A 116 -14.69 -19.65 -25.75
N HIS A 117 -16.05 -19.70 -25.69
CA HIS A 117 -16.90 -18.51 -25.71
C HIS A 117 -16.84 -17.67 -27.00
N GLU A 118 -16.53 -18.29 -28.14
CA GLU A 118 -16.46 -17.64 -29.45
C GLU A 118 -17.68 -16.75 -29.74
N ASN A 119 -18.89 -17.21 -29.43
CA ASN A 119 -20.14 -16.45 -29.65
C ASN A 119 -20.15 -15.12 -28.87
N LEU A 120 -19.64 -15.10 -27.61
CA LEU A 120 -19.55 -13.90 -26.79
C LEU A 120 -18.48 -12.93 -27.31
N ILE A 121 -17.38 -13.45 -27.83
CA ILE A 121 -16.30 -12.64 -28.44
C ILE A 121 -16.83 -11.99 -29.73
N ASN A 122 -17.57 -12.72 -30.54
CA ASN A 122 -18.21 -12.21 -31.77
C ASN A 122 -19.26 -11.14 -31.46
N GLU A 123 -20.05 -11.33 -30.40
CA GLU A 123 -21.00 -10.31 -29.91
C GLU A 123 -20.29 -9.01 -29.50
N LEU A 124 -19.16 -9.10 -28.81
CA LEU A 124 -18.38 -7.94 -28.48
C LEU A 124 -17.81 -7.20 -29.69
N ALA A 125 -17.33 -7.93 -30.70
CA ALA A 125 -16.81 -7.36 -31.95
C ALA A 125 -17.92 -6.67 -32.74
N THR A 126 -19.14 -7.22 -32.75
CA THR A 126 -20.31 -6.66 -33.45
C THR A 126 -20.83 -5.40 -32.75
N ASN A 127 -20.86 -5.38 -31.41
CA ASN A 127 -21.38 -4.28 -30.63
C ASN A 127 -20.43 -3.04 -30.64
N LEU A 128 -19.22 -3.16 -31.12
CA LEU A 128 -18.29 -2.05 -31.31
C LEU A 128 -18.76 -1.04 -32.37
N VAL A 129 -19.66 -1.38 -33.23
CA VAL A 129 -20.28 -0.43 -34.20
C VAL A 129 -20.96 0.71 -33.44
N THR A 130 -21.48 0.45 -32.24
CA THR A 130 -22.13 1.44 -31.36
C THR A 130 -21.19 2.12 -30.37
N TRP A 131 -19.92 1.71 -30.27
CA TRP A 131 -18.97 2.26 -29.32
C TRP A 131 -18.75 3.76 -29.49
N ASN A 132 -18.64 4.23 -30.73
CA ASN A 132 -18.45 5.67 -31.02
C ASN A 132 -19.60 6.55 -30.46
N ASN A 133 -20.76 5.94 -30.12
CA ASN A 133 -21.91 6.63 -29.53
C ASN A 133 -21.98 6.49 -28.00
N ARG A 134 -21.06 5.72 -27.39
CA ARG A 134 -20.97 5.67 -25.93
C ARG A 134 -20.15 6.85 -25.44
N LYS A 135 -20.78 7.67 -24.60
CA LYS A 135 -20.18 8.88 -24.07
C LYS A 135 -18.97 8.57 -23.19
N SER A 136 -17.96 9.41 -23.26
CA SER A 136 -16.80 9.32 -22.40
C SER A 136 -17.17 9.57 -20.92
N PRO A 137 -16.33 9.17 -19.97
CA PRO A 137 -16.54 9.52 -18.55
C PRO A 137 -16.77 11.02 -18.32
N LEU A 138 -16.18 11.86 -19.17
CA LEU A 138 -16.33 13.31 -19.13
C LEU A 138 -17.73 13.76 -19.58
N GLU A 139 -18.28 13.12 -20.61
CA GLU A 139 -19.63 13.39 -21.12
C GLU A 139 -20.71 12.93 -20.13
N THR A 140 -20.47 11.80 -19.45
CA THR A 140 -21.36 11.31 -18.38
C THR A 140 -21.37 12.26 -17.18
N ALA A 141 -20.22 12.83 -16.82
CA ALA A 141 -20.11 13.85 -15.78
C ALA A 141 -20.84 15.16 -16.19
N GLN A 142 -20.78 15.54 -17.46
CA GLN A 142 -21.50 16.72 -17.97
C GLN A 142 -23.02 16.52 -18.00
N GLU A 143 -23.49 15.30 -18.24
CA GLU A 143 -24.93 14.97 -18.14
C GLU A 143 -25.43 14.97 -16.70
N LEU A 144 -24.58 14.49 -15.76
CA LEU A 144 -24.85 14.60 -14.31
C LEU A 144 -25.02 16.07 -13.88
N GLU A 145 -24.18 16.94 -14.38
CA GLU A 145 -24.27 18.39 -14.09
C GLU A 145 -25.53 19.00 -14.72
N LYS A 146 -25.91 18.58 -15.92
CA LYS A 146 -27.16 18.99 -16.56
C LYS A 146 -28.40 18.51 -15.78
N ALA A 147 -28.43 17.23 -15.37
CA ALA A 147 -29.52 16.69 -14.58
C ALA A 147 -29.69 17.39 -13.22
N ASN A 148 -28.58 17.75 -12.57
CA ASN A 148 -28.62 18.53 -11.34
C ASN A 148 -29.12 19.97 -11.56
N LYS A 149 -28.82 20.61 -12.69
CA LYS A 149 -29.35 21.93 -13.04
C LYS A 149 -30.85 21.88 -13.35
N GLU A 150 -31.34 20.84 -13.99
CA GLU A 150 -32.78 20.60 -14.19
C GLU A 150 -33.51 20.34 -12.87
N LEU A 151 -32.93 19.59 -11.94
CA LEU A 151 -33.45 19.36 -10.59
C LEU A 151 -33.63 20.68 -9.80
N GLN A 152 -32.63 21.57 -9.88
CA GLN A 152 -32.74 22.89 -9.26
C GLN A 152 -33.82 23.75 -9.90
N LYS A 153 -34.03 23.66 -11.22
CA LYS A 153 -35.08 24.39 -11.94
C LYS A 153 -36.48 23.92 -11.51
N LEU A 154 -36.68 22.58 -11.45
CA LEU A 154 -37.95 22.00 -11.02
C LEU A 154 -38.30 22.27 -9.54
N SER A 155 -37.29 22.34 -8.67
CA SER A 155 -37.46 22.75 -7.25
C SER A 155 -37.95 24.21 -7.12
N LYS A 156 -37.49 25.08 -8.01
CA LYS A 156 -37.89 26.47 -8.04
C LYS A 156 -39.32 26.64 -8.58
N GLU A 157 -39.72 25.87 -9.59
CA GLU A 157 -41.07 25.84 -10.12
C GLU A 157 -42.11 25.34 -9.10
N ASN A 158 -41.74 24.36 -8.24
CA ASN A 158 -42.58 23.90 -7.14
C ASN A 158 -42.79 24.93 -6.03
N THR A 159 -41.77 25.77 -5.73
CA THR A 159 -41.91 26.86 -4.75
C THR A 159 -42.80 27.99 -5.29
N ASP A 160 -42.75 28.25 -6.56
CA ASP A 160 -43.64 29.25 -7.19
C ASP A 160 -45.11 28.77 -7.27
N MET A 161 -45.31 27.43 -7.40
CA MET A 161 -46.63 26.85 -7.39
C MET A 161 -47.27 26.83 -5.98
N ALA A 162 -46.49 26.58 -4.92
CA ALA A 162 -46.94 26.69 -3.54
C ALA A 162 -47.41 28.13 -3.17
N LYS A 163 -46.72 29.11 -3.73
CA LYS A 163 -47.10 30.52 -3.58
C LYS A 163 -48.45 30.88 -4.26
N LYS A 164 -48.69 30.28 -5.44
CA LYS A 164 -49.96 30.40 -6.16
C LYS A 164 -51.12 29.74 -5.43
N VAL A 165 -50.90 28.66 -4.73
CA VAL A 165 -51.93 27.99 -3.90
C VAL A 165 -52.29 28.86 -2.68
N SER A 166 -51.33 29.52 -2.03
CA SER A 166 -51.57 30.46 -0.93
C SER A 166 -52.36 31.68 -1.37
N GLU A 167 -52.08 32.24 -2.56
CA GLU A 167 -52.87 33.34 -3.13
C GLU A 167 -54.29 32.91 -3.52
N PHE A 168 -54.49 31.63 -3.78
CA PHE A 168 -55.83 31.10 -4.08
C PHE A 168 -56.69 30.91 -2.82
N GLU A 169 -56.06 30.53 -1.69
CA GLU A 169 -56.73 30.42 -0.38
C GLU A 169 -57.13 31.83 0.14
N GLU A 170 -56.31 32.84 -0.11
CA GLU A 170 -56.61 34.22 0.26
C GLU A 170 -57.84 34.80 -0.51
N LYS A 171 -57.97 34.44 -1.80
CA LYS A 171 -59.14 34.81 -2.61
C LYS A 171 -60.44 34.10 -2.15
N GLN A 172 -60.35 32.91 -1.60
CA GLN A 172 -61.49 32.15 -1.05
C GLN A 172 -62.06 32.86 0.20
N ASN A 173 -61.21 33.47 1.02
CA ASN A 173 -61.63 34.24 2.21
C ASN A 173 -62.29 35.59 1.86
N GLN A 174 -61.95 36.21 0.75
CA GLN A 174 -62.59 37.45 0.28
C GLN A 174 -64.01 37.21 -0.28
N LEU A 175 -64.28 36.00 -0.77
CA LEU A 175 -65.59 35.62 -1.29
C LEU A 175 -66.65 35.37 -0.21
N SER A 176 -66.27 35.13 1.03
CA SER A 176 -67.17 34.91 2.16
C SER A 176 -67.92 36.21 2.59
N THR A 177 -67.42 37.35 2.18
CA THR A 177 -67.99 38.68 2.54
C THR A 177 -69.06 39.19 1.58
N LEU A 178 -69.32 38.44 0.50
CA LEU A 178 -70.28 38.86 -0.53
C LEU A 178 -71.63 38.16 -0.40
N ASN A 179 -71.89 37.48 0.70
CA ASN A 179 -73.08 36.65 0.96
C ASN A 179 -74.37 37.41 1.28
N THR A 180 -74.44 38.73 1.01
CA THR A 180 -75.63 39.54 1.38
C THR A 180 -76.53 40.01 0.21
N LYS A 181 -76.34 39.51 -0.99
CA LYS A 181 -77.28 39.76 -2.12
C LYS A 181 -77.72 38.41 -2.73
N LEU A 182 -78.80 37.91 -2.14
CA LEU A 182 -79.17 36.47 -2.20
C LEU A 182 -79.89 35.99 -3.48
N LYS A 183 -79.97 36.74 -4.55
CA LYS A 183 -80.60 36.31 -5.82
C LYS A 183 -79.65 36.19 -7.03
N SER A 184 -78.61 36.90 -7.04
CA SER A 184 -77.55 36.70 -8.03
C SER A 184 -76.56 35.60 -7.60
N LEU A 185 -76.66 35.19 -6.33
CA LEU A 185 -75.77 34.23 -5.68
C LEU A 185 -76.03 32.75 -6.12
N GLN A 186 -77.27 32.43 -6.57
CA GLN A 186 -77.54 31.05 -6.94
C GLN A 186 -76.82 30.70 -8.26
N GLN A 187 -76.72 31.63 -9.19
CA GLN A 187 -75.96 31.43 -10.43
C GLN A 187 -74.45 31.49 -10.21
N ASP A 188 -73.98 32.40 -9.31
CA ASP A 188 -72.60 32.48 -8.93
C ASP A 188 -72.15 31.22 -8.10
N TYR A 189 -73.07 30.70 -7.27
CA TYR A 189 -72.80 29.51 -6.47
C TYR A 189 -72.61 28.25 -7.34
N ASP A 190 -73.51 28.05 -8.33
CA ASP A 190 -73.38 26.93 -9.27
C ASP A 190 -72.14 27.07 -10.15
N GLN A 191 -71.80 28.29 -10.51
CA GLN A 191 -70.59 28.61 -11.23
C GLN A 191 -69.34 28.41 -10.40
N GLN A 192 -69.39 28.70 -9.05
CA GLN A 192 -68.33 28.45 -8.11
C GLN A 192 -68.14 26.94 -7.82
N ILE A 193 -69.22 26.16 -7.71
CA ILE A 193 -69.15 24.71 -7.59
C ILE A 193 -68.47 24.11 -8.82
N ALA A 194 -68.86 24.55 -10.03
CA ALA A 194 -68.23 24.10 -11.27
C ALA A 194 -66.75 24.48 -11.36
N ASN A 195 -66.41 25.72 -10.87
CA ASN A 195 -65.02 26.16 -10.80
C ASN A 195 -64.22 25.44 -9.70
N ASN A 196 -64.81 25.20 -8.53
CA ASN A 196 -64.20 24.40 -7.47
C ASN A 196 -63.94 22.94 -7.89
N GLN A 197 -64.90 22.35 -8.65
CA GLN A 197 -64.72 21.02 -9.21
C GLN A 197 -63.57 21.03 -10.25
N LYS A 198 -63.55 22.03 -11.17
CA LYS A 198 -62.42 22.23 -12.10
C LYS A 198 -61.08 22.43 -11.40
N ASN A 199 -61.08 23.18 -10.31
CA ASN A 199 -59.86 23.41 -9.52
C ASN A 199 -59.41 22.16 -8.76
N LYS A 200 -60.36 21.37 -8.24
CA LYS A 200 -60.07 20.09 -7.61
C LYS A 200 -59.48 19.09 -8.61
N ASP A 201 -60.06 19.01 -9.80
CA ASP A 201 -59.57 18.17 -10.88
C ASP A 201 -58.14 18.62 -11.30
N LYS A 202 -57.90 19.94 -11.33
CA LYS A 202 -56.59 20.51 -11.66
C LYS A 202 -55.56 20.30 -10.56
N ILE A 203 -55.97 20.33 -9.29
CA ILE A 203 -55.11 19.97 -8.15
C ILE A 203 -54.73 18.48 -8.17
N ASP A 204 -55.68 17.62 -8.51
CA ASP A 204 -55.44 16.20 -8.60
C ASP A 204 -54.59 15.84 -9.83
N GLU A 205 -54.75 16.56 -10.94
CA GLU A 205 -53.89 16.47 -12.12
C GLU A 205 -52.45 16.92 -11.78
N LEU A 206 -52.28 18.03 -11.06
CA LEU A 206 -50.98 18.54 -10.60
C LEU A 206 -50.33 17.63 -9.59
N ARG A 207 -51.11 16.99 -8.70
CA ARG A 207 -50.58 15.95 -7.76
C ARG A 207 -50.10 14.71 -8.49
N ARG A 208 -50.87 14.28 -9.54
CA ARG A 208 -50.41 13.13 -10.39
C ARG A 208 -49.15 13.50 -11.14
N SER A 209 -49.10 14.68 -11.77
CA SER A 209 -47.89 15.17 -12.46
C SER A 209 -46.67 15.27 -11.50
N LYS A 210 -46.84 15.81 -10.29
CA LYS A 210 -45.81 15.86 -9.28
C LYS A 210 -45.31 14.47 -8.86
N ASN A 211 -46.22 13.54 -8.61
CA ASN A 211 -45.84 12.19 -8.24
C ASN A 211 -45.13 11.45 -9.40
N GLU A 212 -45.52 11.69 -10.64
CA GLU A 212 -44.83 11.15 -11.81
C GLU A 212 -43.42 11.74 -11.96
N GLU A 213 -43.28 13.01 -11.68
CA GLU A 213 -42.01 13.73 -11.72
C GLU A 213 -41.05 13.28 -10.59
N GLU A 214 -41.57 13.13 -9.37
CA GLU A 214 -40.81 12.55 -8.25
C GLU A 214 -40.39 11.09 -8.54
N MET A 215 -41.23 10.32 -9.18
CA MET A 215 -40.87 8.96 -9.63
C MET A 215 -39.79 8.98 -10.71
N LYS A 216 -39.89 9.89 -11.69
CA LYS A 216 -38.83 10.07 -12.71
C LYS A 216 -37.49 10.49 -12.08
N ASN A 217 -37.54 11.41 -11.13
CA ASN A 217 -36.35 11.90 -10.41
C ASN A 217 -35.70 10.78 -9.57
N ARG A 218 -36.48 9.97 -8.86
CA ARG A 218 -35.96 8.81 -8.11
C ARG A 218 -35.32 7.77 -9.06
N LYS A 219 -35.95 7.50 -10.20
CA LYS A 219 -35.36 6.61 -11.22
C LYS A 219 -34.06 7.19 -11.80
N ALA A 220 -34.03 8.49 -12.08
CA ALA A 220 -32.83 9.15 -12.57
C ALA A 220 -31.69 9.09 -11.54
N GLN A 221 -31.99 9.33 -10.25
CA GLN A 221 -31.01 9.19 -9.17
C GLN A 221 -30.49 7.76 -9.03
N GLN A 222 -31.35 6.77 -9.15
CA GLN A 222 -30.91 5.35 -9.14
C GLN A 222 -29.99 5.05 -10.32
N ILE A 223 -30.33 5.49 -11.52
CA ILE A 223 -29.49 5.29 -12.71
C ILE A 223 -28.14 5.98 -12.55
N ILE A 224 -28.13 7.18 -11.98
CA ILE A 224 -26.90 7.94 -11.69
C ILE A 224 -26.01 7.17 -10.68
N GLN A 225 -26.58 6.67 -9.59
CA GLN A 225 -25.84 5.88 -8.60
C GLN A 225 -25.29 4.58 -9.19
N GLU A 226 -26.09 3.88 -10.01
CA GLU A 226 -25.65 2.69 -10.72
C GLU A 226 -24.50 2.99 -11.71
N GLN A 227 -24.55 4.13 -12.40
CA GLN A 227 -23.48 4.53 -13.32
C GLN A 227 -22.21 4.95 -12.59
N ILE A 228 -22.33 5.65 -11.45
CA ILE A 228 -21.17 5.97 -10.60
C ILE A 228 -20.52 4.70 -10.07
N ALA A 229 -21.31 3.72 -9.61
CA ALA A 229 -20.79 2.43 -9.17
C ALA A 229 -20.06 1.70 -10.31
N LYS A 230 -20.67 1.61 -11.50
CA LYS A 230 -20.04 1.00 -12.68
C LYS A 230 -18.77 1.71 -13.14
N LEU A 231 -18.72 3.04 -13.05
CA LEU A 231 -17.52 3.83 -13.35
C LEU A 231 -16.41 3.57 -12.33
N SER A 232 -16.75 3.49 -11.04
CA SER A 232 -15.81 3.13 -9.99
C SER A 232 -15.24 1.72 -10.19
N ASP A 233 -16.11 0.75 -10.50
CA ASP A 233 -15.69 -0.62 -10.76
C ASP A 233 -14.85 -0.73 -12.04
N ALA A 234 -15.22 -0.06 -13.11
CA ALA A 234 -14.48 -0.04 -14.36
C ALA A 234 -13.10 0.61 -14.19
N GLN A 235 -12.99 1.68 -13.41
CA GLN A 235 -11.71 2.32 -13.15
C GLN A 235 -10.82 1.48 -12.25
N SER A 236 -11.38 0.87 -11.21
CA SER A 236 -10.65 -0.12 -10.39
C SER A 236 -10.11 -1.25 -11.25
N TYR A 237 -10.93 -1.72 -12.21
CA TYR A 237 -10.52 -2.75 -13.14
C TYR A 237 -9.43 -2.28 -14.14
N ILE A 238 -9.50 -1.06 -14.63
CA ILE A 238 -8.46 -0.42 -15.46
C ILE A 238 -7.12 -0.35 -14.72
N ASP A 239 -7.15 0.15 -13.49
CA ASP A 239 -5.95 0.26 -12.65
C ASP A 239 -5.35 -1.13 -12.38
N ASN A 240 -6.19 -2.14 -12.22
CA ASN A 240 -5.78 -3.52 -12.02
C ASN A 240 -5.18 -4.15 -13.28
N LEU A 241 -5.78 -3.96 -14.46
CA LEU A 241 -5.26 -4.47 -15.73
C LEU A 241 -3.90 -3.86 -16.08
N ALA A 242 -3.74 -2.56 -15.91
CA ALA A 242 -2.46 -1.90 -16.17
C ALA A 242 -1.31 -2.47 -15.31
N ARG A 243 -1.64 -3.06 -14.16
CA ARG A 243 -0.68 -3.69 -13.24
C ARG A 243 -0.50 -5.18 -13.47
N MET A 244 -1.56 -5.89 -13.90
CA MET A 244 -1.49 -7.32 -14.21
C MET A 244 -0.54 -7.62 -15.38
N THR A 245 -0.28 -6.66 -16.25
CA THR A 245 0.52 -6.83 -17.48
C THR A 245 1.95 -6.33 -17.36
N SER A 246 2.31 -5.58 -16.31
CA SER A 246 3.66 -5.06 -16.14
C SER A 246 4.47 -5.95 -15.19
N TYR A 247 5.29 -6.83 -15.76
CA TYR A 247 6.38 -7.44 -14.99
C TYR A 247 7.54 -6.43 -14.89
N THR A 248 8.05 -6.24 -13.67
CA THR A 248 9.17 -5.31 -13.42
C THR A 248 10.50 -6.02 -13.72
N ARG A 249 10.72 -6.39 -14.99
CA ARG A 249 11.92 -7.10 -15.43
C ARG A 249 13.10 -6.16 -15.56
N THR A 250 12.86 -4.98 -16.12
CA THR A 250 13.88 -3.97 -16.31
C THR A 250 13.86 -2.94 -15.18
N ARG A 251 14.97 -2.25 -15.02
CA ARG A 251 15.11 -1.12 -14.10
C ARG A 251 14.06 -0.03 -14.36
N TYR A 252 13.82 0.28 -15.63
CA TYR A 252 12.83 1.28 -16.03
C TYR A 252 11.42 0.90 -15.58
N ASP A 253 10.99 -0.34 -15.80
CA ASP A 253 9.67 -0.82 -15.39
C ASP A 253 9.50 -0.73 -13.86
N TYR A 254 10.55 -1.09 -13.11
CA TYR A 254 10.58 -0.98 -11.67
C TYR A 254 10.42 0.47 -11.20
N GLU A 255 11.22 1.38 -11.74
CA GLU A 255 11.18 2.81 -11.41
C GLU A 255 9.81 3.43 -11.72
N GLN A 256 9.25 3.13 -12.88
CA GLN A 256 7.89 3.60 -13.23
C GLN A 256 6.82 3.05 -12.27
N SER A 257 6.97 1.80 -11.82
CA SER A 257 6.03 1.20 -10.86
C SER A 257 6.07 1.89 -9.49
N LEU A 258 7.24 2.38 -9.06
CA LEU A 258 7.43 3.09 -7.79
C LEU A 258 6.74 4.46 -7.77
N LEU A 259 6.59 5.13 -8.92
CA LEU A 259 6.09 6.51 -9.00
C LEU A 259 4.56 6.61 -9.13
N ARG A 260 3.90 5.52 -9.51
CA ARG A 260 2.46 5.49 -9.74
C ARG A 260 1.68 5.43 -8.44
N LEU A 261 0.85 6.45 -8.20
CA LEU A 261 -0.21 6.38 -7.19
C LEU A 261 -1.43 5.62 -7.72
N THR A 262 -2.07 4.93 -6.81
CA THR A 262 -3.41 4.43 -7.02
C THR A 262 -4.42 5.50 -6.65
N ARG A 263 -5.68 5.33 -7.04
CA ARG A 263 -6.76 6.24 -6.60
C ARG A 263 -6.92 6.28 -5.09
N GLU A 264 -6.79 5.13 -4.43
CA GLU A 264 -6.84 5.07 -2.97
C GLU A 264 -5.69 5.88 -2.36
N GLN A 265 -4.46 5.68 -2.84
CA GLN A 265 -3.29 6.41 -2.39
C GLN A 265 -3.42 7.92 -2.68
N GLU A 266 -3.85 8.30 -3.88
CA GLU A 266 -4.09 9.68 -4.27
C GLU A 266 -5.19 10.33 -3.42
N SER A 267 -6.27 9.60 -3.16
CA SER A 267 -7.33 10.06 -2.26
C SER A 267 -6.81 10.34 -0.86
N ILE A 268 -5.94 9.47 -0.32
CA ILE A 268 -5.33 9.68 1.00
C ILE A 268 -4.40 10.89 0.98
N VAL A 269 -3.52 11.03 -0.03
CA VAL A 269 -2.66 12.23 -0.19
C VAL A 269 -3.49 13.51 -0.19
N ASN A 270 -4.68 13.48 -0.81
CA ASN A 270 -5.58 14.63 -0.86
C ASN A 270 -6.33 14.88 0.46
N GLN A 271 -6.51 13.86 1.30
CA GLN A 271 -7.18 13.98 2.60
C GLN A 271 -6.25 14.37 3.75
N VAL A 272 -4.92 14.34 3.56
CA VAL A 272 -3.98 14.77 4.61
C VAL A 272 -4.22 16.24 4.93
N LYS A 273 -4.54 16.50 6.21
CA LYS A 273 -4.71 17.84 6.78
C LYS A 273 -3.48 18.17 7.60
N PHE A 274 -2.82 19.27 7.27
CA PHE A 274 -1.59 19.69 7.93
C PHE A 274 -1.82 20.41 9.27
N GLU A 275 -3.07 20.59 9.69
CA GLU A 275 -3.45 21.17 10.98
C GLU A 275 -3.44 20.14 12.13
N HIS A 276 -3.39 18.84 11.83
CA HIS A 276 -3.43 17.76 12.79
C HIS A 276 -2.32 16.74 12.55
N ASP A 277 -1.94 16.00 13.58
CA ASP A 277 -1.14 14.80 13.39
C ASP A 277 -1.96 13.82 12.55
N PHE A 278 -1.35 13.18 11.55
CA PHE A 278 -2.04 12.32 10.61
C PHE A 278 -1.34 10.96 10.50
N LEU A 279 -2.11 9.89 10.41
CA LEU A 279 -1.57 8.53 10.32
C LEU A 279 -2.08 7.79 9.08
N VAL A 280 -1.17 7.39 8.22
CA VAL A 280 -1.41 6.46 7.12
C VAL A 280 -1.11 5.04 7.60
N LYS A 281 -2.15 4.21 7.71
CA LYS A 281 -2.03 2.79 8.06
C LYS A 281 -2.03 1.94 6.79
N GLY A 282 -1.39 0.80 6.85
CA GLY A 282 -1.45 -0.18 5.76
C GLY A 282 -0.45 -1.29 5.98
N SER A 283 -0.76 -2.49 5.51
CA SER A 283 0.15 -3.63 5.54
C SER A 283 1.30 -3.46 4.54
N ALA A 284 2.18 -4.46 4.47
CA ALA A 284 3.26 -4.47 3.48
C ALA A 284 2.72 -4.33 2.05
N GLY A 285 3.45 -3.64 1.19
CA GLY A 285 3.12 -3.52 -0.23
C GLY A 285 1.99 -2.54 -0.57
N THR A 286 1.35 -1.90 0.41
CA THR A 286 0.25 -0.92 0.16
C THR A 286 0.75 0.47 -0.28
N GLY A 287 2.07 0.72 -0.26
CA GLY A 287 2.68 1.95 -0.74
C GLY A 287 2.67 3.13 0.23
N LYS A 288 2.72 2.87 1.55
CA LYS A 288 2.77 3.88 2.61
C LYS A 288 3.86 4.95 2.39
N SER A 289 5.10 4.52 2.12
CA SER A 289 6.24 5.42 1.90
C SER A 289 6.03 6.32 0.68
N LEU A 290 5.44 5.78 -0.40
CA LEU A 290 5.09 6.57 -1.58
C LEU A 290 4.03 7.63 -1.26
N VAL A 291 3.01 7.28 -0.47
CA VAL A 291 1.99 8.24 0.00
C VAL A 291 2.63 9.35 0.81
N LEU A 292 3.59 9.04 1.71
CA LEU A 292 4.34 10.05 2.45
C LEU A 292 5.14 10.97 1.53
N LEU A 293 5.90 10.42 0.58
CA LEU A 293 6.71 11.21 -0.37
C LEU A 293 5.83 12.07 -1.27
N LYS A 294 4.69 11.57 -1.74
CA LYS A 294 3.72 12.35 -2.53
C LYS A 294 3.02 13.43 -1.70
N THR A 295 2.78 13.18 -0.43
CA THR A 295 2.25 14.20 0.49
C THR A 295 3.29 15.30 0.75
N LEU A 296 4.56 14.92 0.88
CA LEU A 296 5.68 15.85 1.01
C LEU A 296 5.86 16.68 -0.27
N GLU A 297 5.83 16.06 -1.45
CA GLU A 297 5.83 16.77 -2.75
C GLU A 297 4.70 17.81 -2.84
N LYS A 298 3.49 17.44 -2.45
CA LYS A 298 2.33 18.34 -2.40
C LYS A 298 2.54 19.51 -1.41
N LEU A 299 3.15 19.27 -0.25
CA LEU A 299 3.48 20.31 0.69
C LEU A 299 4.46 21.33 0.09
N ILE A 300 5.52 20.85 -0.59
CA ILE A 300 6.50 21.70 -1.29
C ILE A 300 5.83 22.55 -2.35
N GLN A 301 4.95 21.98 -3.14
CA GLN A 301 4.22 22.70 -4.20
C GLN A 301 3.31 23.81 -3.66
N ASN A 302 2.66 23.55 -2.51
CA ASN A 302 1.72 24.46 -1.89
C ASN A 302 2.40 25.60 -1.09
N ASN A 303 3.56 25.33 -0.48
CA ASN A 303 4.27 26.30 0.36
C ASN A 303 5.79 26.09 0.35
N LYS A 304 6.49 26.85 -0.48
CA LYS A 304 7.95 26.76 -0.66
C LYS A 304 8.77 27.23 0.56
N SER A 305 8.16 27.94 1.51
CA SER A 305 8.84 28.48 2.71
C SER A 305 8.76 27.55 3.92
N THR A 306 7.99 26.48 3.87
CA THR A 306 7.80 25.54 4.97
C THR A 306 8.99 24.60 5.10
N SER A 307 9.51 24.45 6.33
CA SER A 307 10.56 23.50 6.64
C SER A 307 9.98 22.11 6.96
N PHE A 308 10.61 21.08 6.44
CA PHE A 308 10.16 19.70 6.65
C PHE A 308 11.32 18.71 6.62
N LYS A 309 11.11 17.56 7.24
CA LYS A 309 12.01 16.38 7.14
C LYS A 309 11.19 15.11 7.06
N LEU A 310 11.74 14.11 6.35
CA LEU A 310 11.29 12.73 6.37
C LEU A 310 12.25 11.92 7.26
N ILE A 311 11.71 11.36 8.32
CA ILE A 311 12.43 10.53 9.29
C ILE A 311 12.16 9.06 8.99
N THR A 312 13.22 8.28 8.88
CA THR A 312 13.15 6.83 8.68
C THR A 312 13.81 6.10 9.86
N PHE A 313 13.42 4.84 10.05
CA PHE A 313 14.03 4.02 11.10
C PHE A 313 15.44 3.53 10.73
N SER A 314 15.66 3.12 9.47
CA SER A 314 16.90 2.49 9.04
C SER A 314 17.60 3.26 7.91
N ARG A 315 18.94 3.11 7.84
CA ARG A 315 19.74 3.67 6.73
C ARG A 315 19.38 3.10 5.37
N SER A 316 18.96 1.83 5.30
CA SER A 316 18.50 1.24 4.05
C SER A 316 17.22 1.90 3.54
N LEU A 317 16.26 2.17 4.44
CA LEU A 317 15.03 2.87 4.09
C LEU A 317 15.28 4.35 3.78
N GLU A 318 16.22 4.99 4.46
CA GLU A 318 16.69 6.34 4.12
C GLU A 318 17.22 6.40 2.68
N LYS A 319 18.13 5.49 2.31
CA LYS A 319 18.67 5.39 0.96
C LYS A 319 17.59 5.13 -0.09
N TYR A 320 16.65 4.27 0.23
CA TYR A 320 15.49 3.99 -0.62
C TYR A 320 14.61 5.23 -0.82
N ASN A 321 14.23 5.90 0.25
CA ASN A 321 13.41 7.10 0.17
C ASN A 321 14.13 8.25 -0.56
N LYS A 322 15.45 8.41 -0.37
CA LYS A 322 16.27 9.35 -1.15
C LYS A 322 16.26 9.02 -2.65
N TYR A 323 16.39 7.75 -2.99
CA TYR A 323 16.33 7.28 -4.36
C TYR A 323 14.95 7.54 -5.00
N VAL A 324 13.85 7.20 -4.33
CA VAL A 324 12.50 7.47 -4.83
C VAL A 324 12.24 8.98 -4.95
N ALA A 325 12.68 9.78 -3.98
CA ALA A 325 12.57 11.24 -4.03
C ALA A 325 13.34 11.85 -5.21
N GLN A 326 14.51 11.30 -5.58
CA GLN A 326 15.25 11.70 -6.77
C GLN A 326 14.48 11.37 -8.05
N LEU A 327 13.89 10.17 -8.15
CA LEU A 327 13.03 9.79 -9.28
C LEU A 327 11.81 10.70 -9.43
N MET A 328 11.28 11.23 -8.31
CA MET A 328 10.18 12.20 -8.29
C MET A 328 10.62 13.64 -8.60
N ASN A 329 11.91 13.88 -8.83
CA ASN A 329 12.50 15.22 -8.97
C ASN A 329 12.21 16.15 -7.76
N ILE A 330 12.09 15.58 -6.56
CA ILE A 330 12.08 16.37 -5.33
C ILE A 330 13.46 17.04 -5.20
N GLU A 331 13.50 18.34 -4.91
CA GLU A 331 14.73 19.11 -4.72
C GLU A 331 15.75 18.31 -3.90
N ASN A 332 17.00 18.26 -4.36
CA ASN A 332 18.05 17.32 -3.91
C ASN A 332 17.90 16.90 -2.43
N PRO A 333 17.35 15.70 -2.15
CA PRO A 333 17.04 15.30 -0.77
C PRO A 333 18.30 15.02 0.06
N VAL A 334 19.46 14.91 -0.60
CA VAL A 334 20.78 14.70 0.04
C VAL A 334 21.38 16.02 0.48
N GLU A 335 21.47 17.01 -0.40
CA GLU A 335 22.10 18.31 -0.10
C GLU A 335 21.34 19.09 0.98
N LYS A 336 20.01 19.03 0.97
CA LYS A 336 19.17 19.70 1.98
C LYS A 336 18.90 18.85 3.22
N GLU A 337 19.44 17.64 3.30
CA GLU A 337 19.17 16.68 4.39
C GLU A 337 17.67 16.51 4.70
N ILE A 338 16.86 16.51 3.66
CA ILE A 338 15.39 16.39 3.76
C ILE A 338 15.01 15.02 4.34
N ILE A 339 15.77 13.97 3.96
CA ILE A 339 15.53 12.59 4.38
C ILE A 339 16.71 12.14 5.26
N THR A 340 16.41 11.67 6.47
CA THR A 340 17.42 11.28 7.45
C THR A 340 16.90 10.14 8.36
N THR A 341 17.80 9.44 9.04
CA THR A 341 17.38 8.46 10.05
C THR A 341 16.96 9.14 11.35
N SER A 342 16.15 8.44 12.16
CA SER A 342 15.80 8.90 13.51
C SER A 342 17.04 9.02 14.42
N GLU A 343 18.04 8.18 14.18
CA GLU A 343 19.30 8.21 14.94
C GLU A 343 20.14 9.45 14.60
N ASP A 344 20.33 9.74 13.30
CA ASP A 344 21.09 10.93 12.86
C ASP A 344 20.37 12.22 13.25
N TYR A 345 19.04 12.23 13.20
CA TYR A 345 18.25 13.36 13.68
C TYR A 345 18.40 13.55 15.19
N THR A 346 18.35 12.47 15.96
CA THR A 346 18.60 12.49 17.41
C THR A 346 20.01 12.99 17.73
N ASN A 347 21.01 12.56 16.94
CA ASN A 347 22.41 13.00 17.14
C ASN A 347 22.55 14.52 17.01
N LYS A 348 21.89 15.16 16.05
CA LYS A 348 21.90 16.63 15.90
C LYS A 348 21.34 17.34 17.13
N LEU A 349 20.23 16.86 17.66
CA LEU A 349 19.63 17.39 18.88
C LEU A 349 20.49 17.11 20.11
N PHE A 350 21.14 15.93 20.15
CA PHE A 350 22.02 15.54 21.24
C PHE A 350 23.29 16.38 21.29
N ALA A 351 23.91 16.63 20.15
CA ALA A 351 25.11 17.46 20.06
C ALA A 351 24.88 18.90 20.56
N ASP A 352 23.70 19.45 20.32
CA ASP A 352 23.30 20.77 20.85
C ASP A 352 23.03 20.72 22.35
N ALA A 353 22.29 19.73 22.84
CA ALA A 353 21.89 19.60 24.23
C ALA A 353 23.06 19.20 25.16
N PHE A 354 24.08 18.51 24.62
CA PHE A 354 25.21 17.95 25.36
C PHE A 354 26.54 18.26 24.66
N PRO A 355 26.98 19.53 24.63
CA PRO A 355 28.26 19.91 24.01
C PRO A 355 29.43 19.11 24.57
N GLY A 356 30.26 18.56 23.69
CA GLY A 356 31.45 17.77 24.07
C GLY A 356 31.19 16.29 24.39
N LYS A 357 29.95 15.80 24.25
CA LYS A 357 29.63 14.37 24.34
C LYS A 357 29.52 13.75 22.95
N GLY A 358 30.13 12.57 22.78
CA GLY A 358 29.99 11.76 21.58
C GLY A 358 28.67 10.98 21.57
N PHE A 359 28.26 10.58 20.38
CA PHE A 359 27.04 9.79 20.13
C PHE A 359 27.45 8.45 19.50
N SER A 360 27.25 7.36 20.22
CA SER A 360 27.63 6.03 19.77
C SER A 360 26.48 5.24 19.16
N TYR A 361 26.59 4.92 17.87
CA TYR A 361 25.63 4.06 17.14
C TYR A 361 25.77 2.57 17.48
N ASN A 362 26.90 2.14 18.07
CA ASN A 362 27.20 0.71 18.34
C ASN A 362 26.82 0.23 19.75
N SER A 363 25.98 0.91 20.43
CA SER A 363 25.89 0.99 21.86
C SER A 363 25.29 -0.17 22.64
N THR A 364 24.40 -0.98 22.05
CA THR A 364 23.69 -2.00 22.83
C THR A 364 24.56 -3.20 23.22
N LYS A 365 25.56 -3.54 22.44
CA LYS A 365 26.48 -4.65 22.78
C LYS A 365 27.47 -4.33 23.87
N CYS A 366 27.81 -3.06 24.07
CA CYS A 366 28.74 -2.63 25.11
C CYS A 366 28.12 -2.62 26.51
N LEU A 367 26.84 -2.29 26.60
CA LEU A 367 26.15 -2.10 27.88
C LEU A 367 25.83 -3.41 28.61
N GLU A 368 25.60 -4.53 27.87
CA GLU A 368 25.41 -5.87 28.48
C GLU A 368 26.69 -6.32 29.25
N ARG A 369 27.85 -5.81 28.87
CA ARG A 369 29.14 -6.05 29.50
C ARG A 369 29.55 -4.97 30.51
N ASP A 370 28.67 -4.01 30.77
CA ASP A 370 28.95 -2.96 31.77
C ASP A 370 29.30 -3.60 33.13
N PRO A 371 30.43 -3.21 33.78
CA PRO A 371 30.83 -3.80 35.05
C PRO A 371 29.79 -3.68 36.16
N VAL A 372 28.96 -2.64 36.15
CA VAL A 372 27.90 -2.44 37.14
C VAL A 372 26.78 -3.45 36.89
N VAL A 373 26.46 -3.73 35.62
CA VAL A 373 25.47 -4.77 35.21
C VAL A 373 26.05 -6.14 35.53
N ALA A 374 27.25 -6.42 35.10
CA ALA A 374 27.89 -7.75 35.24
C ALA A 374 28.17 -8.12 36.70
N GLY A 375 28.46 -7.14 37.55
CA GLY A 375 28.73 -7.34 38.99
C GLY A 375 27.47 -7.47 39.87
N ASN A 376 26.27 -7.25 39.31
CA ASN A 376 25.04 -7.31 40.06
C ASN A 376 24.39 -8.71 39.96
N PRO A 377 23.97 -9.36 41.08
CA PRO A 377 23.29 -10.69 41.03
C PRO A 377 22.05 -10.75 40.13
N ILE A 378 21.37 -9.62 39.96
CA ILE A 378 20.20 -9.48 39.05
C ILE A 378 20.52 -8.61 37.81
N GLY A 379 21.80 -8.52 37.46
CA GLY A 379 22.30 -7.60 36.42
C GLY A 379 21.61 -7.82 35.05
N LYS A 380 21.35 -9.09 34.70
CA LYS A 380 20.65 -9.41 33.48
C LYS A 380 19.19 -8.92 33.47
N GLU A 381 18.52 -8.98 34.63
CA GLU A 381 17.14 -8.46 34.76
C GLU A 381 17.14 -6.93 34.68
N ILE A 382 18.10 -6.26 35.37
CA ILE A 382 18.27 -4.81 35.31
C ILE A 382 18.56 -4.37 33.88
N TRP A 383 19.46 -5.07 33.19
CA TRP A 383 19.76 -4.80 31.78
C TRP A 383 18.50 -4.89 30.88
N ASN A 384 17.72 -5.95 31.04
CA ASN A 384 16.48 -6.12 30.28
C ASN A 384 15.46 -5.01 30.59
N GLU A 385 15.34 -4.58 31.86
CA GLU A 385 14.48 -3.45 32.23
C GLU A 385 14.94 -2.15 31.55
N ILE A 386 16.24 -1.87 31.55
CA ILE A 386 16.78 -0.67 30.90
C ILE A 386 16.56 -0.72 29.39
N ASP A 387 17.08 -1.75 28.73
CA ASP A 387 17.17 -1.83 27.27
C ASP A 387 15.81 -2.07 26.58
N LYS A 388 14.92 -2.84 27.19
CA LYS A 388 13.65 -3.24 26.56
C LYS A 388 12.42 -2.50 27.11
N PHE A 389 12.55 -1.82 28.23
CA PHE A 389 11.40 -1.19 28.87
C PHE A 389 11.63 0.29 29.19
N ILE A 390 12.64 0.63 29.99
CA ILE A 390 12.83 2.00 30.50
C ILE A 390 13.19 2.94 29.36
N LEU A 391 14.27 2.67 28.64
CA LEU A 391 14.75 3.53 27.55
C LEU A 391 13.75 3.61 26.38
N PRO A 392 13.23 2.49 25.84
CA PRO A 392 12.32 2.57 24.69
C PRO A 392 10.98 3.23 25.01
N LYS A 393 10.45 3.03 26.22
CA LYS A 393 9.15 3.60 26.61
C LYS A 393 9.25 4.96 27.29
N GLY A 394 10.46 5.46 27.54
CA GLY A 394 10.68 6.73 28.24
C GLY A 394 10.09 6.73 29.63
N VAL A 395 10.33 5.67 30.41
CA VAL A 395 9.72 5.48 31.72
C VAL A 395 10.48 6.26 32.79
N SER A 396 9.79 7.12 33.50
CA SER A 396 10.34 7.85 34.65
C SER A 396 10.38 7.00 35.95
N LYS A 397 11.14 7.43 36.94
CA LYS A 397 11.18 6.81 38.28
C LYS A 397 9.77 6.67 38.87
N LYS A 398 9.01 7.75 38.84
CA LYS A 398 7.65 7.80 39.38
C LYS A 398 6.75 6.77 38.70
N GLU A 399 6.73 6.70 37.37
CA GLU A 399 5.95 5.73 36.63
C GLU A 399 6.39 4.29 36.94
N TYR A 400 7.69 4.04 37.07
CA TYR A 400 8.22 2.70 37.34
C TYR A 400 7.93 2.21 38.75
N CYS A 401 8.19 3.03 39.77
CA CYS A 401 8.12 2.65 41.16
C CYS A 401 6.71 2.85 41.76
N ASP A 402 6.11 4.03 41.54
CA ASP A 402 4.89 4.46 42.22
C ASP A 402 3.63 4.11 41.43
N GLU A 403 3.59 4.46 40.14
CA GLU A 403 2.44 4.24 39.28
C GLU A 403 2.35 2.79 38.75
N LYS A 404 3.46 2.04 38.82
CA LYS A 404 3.57 0.64 38.38
C LYS A 404 3.05 0.43 36.97
N ILE A 405 3.59 1.23 36.05
CA ILE A 405 3.25 1.17 34.62
C ILE A 405 3.18 -0.26 34.08
N ASN A 406 2.24 -0.49 33.18
CA ASN A 406 2.01 -1.81 32.59
C ASN A 406 3.24 -2.28 31.77
N ARG A 407 3.67 -3.51 32.04
CA ARG A 407 4.81 -4.18 31.41
C ARG A 407 4.38 -5.16 30.32
N THR A 408 3.38 -4.79 29.53
CA THR A 408 2.87 -5.65 28.46
C THR A 408 4.02 -6.11 27.54
N GLY A 409 4.10 -7.43 27.30
CA GLY A 409 5.11 -8.05 26.44
C GLY A 409 6.42 -8.44 27.14
N MET A 410 6.67 -7.95 28.35
CA MET A 410 7.86 -8.29 29.11
C MET A 410 7.61 -9.48 30.05
N LYS A 411 8.64 -10.30 30.29
CA LYS A 411 8.58 -11.31 31.36
C LYS A 411 8.21 -10.64 32.69
N ARG A 412 7.38 -11.34 33.46
CA ARG A 412 7.01 -10.86 34.81
C ARG A 412 8.25 -10.78 35.70
N LEU A 413 8.35 -9.72 36.47
CA LEU A 413 9.34 -9.66 37.55
C LEU A 413 9.02 -10.78 38.56
N GLN A 414 10.05 -11.32 39.21
CA GLN A 414 9.87 -12.33 40.26
C GLN A 414 8.98 -11.76 41.38
N SER A 415 8.18 -12.66 41.99
CA SER A 415 7.32 -12.26 43.09
C SER A 415 8.14 -11.69 44.25
N GLY A 416 7.75 -10.51 44.76
CA GLY A 416 8.49 -9.81 45.81
C GLY A 416 9.63 -8.91 45.33
N THR A 417 9.85 -8.78 44.01
CA THR A 417 10.87 -7.86 43.48
C THR A 417 10.55 -6.42 43.85
N ASP A 418 11.51 -5.78 44.54
CA ASP A 418 11.41 -4.36 44.93
C ASP A 418 11.85 -3.46 43.75
N ARG A 419 10.86 -2.78 43.15
CA ARG A 419 11.11 -1.88 42.03
C ARG A 419 12.03 -0.70 42.40
N ASN A 420 12.02 -0.25 43.66
CA ASN A 420 12.93 0.83 44.10
C ASN A 420 14.36 0.35 44.08
N LYS A 421 14.64 -0.92 44.43
CA LYS A 421 15.98 -1.48 44.32
C LYS A 421 16.45 -1.61 42.88
N ILE A 422 15.58 -2.04 41.98
CA ILE A 422 15.91 -2.07 40.53
C ILE A 422 16.22 -0.65 40.09
N TRP A 423 15.36 0.30 40.41
CA TRP A 423 15.54 1.68 39.98
C TRP A 423 16.82 2.32 40.56
N ALA A 424 17.16 2.05 41.78
CA ALA A 424 18.44 2.51 42.36
C ALA A 424 19.65 1.98 41.58
N ALA A 425 19.60 0.71 41.12
CA ALA A 425 20.64 0.16 40.27
C ALA A 425 20.63 0.81 38.87
N VAL A 426 19.45 1.10 38.30
CA VAL A 426 19.34 1.87 37.05
C VAL A 426 19.94 3.25 37.17
N GLU A 427 19.65 3.97 38.25
CA GLU A 427 20.27 5.31 38.52
C GLU A 427 21.80 5.22 38.66
N ALA A 428 22.33 4.20 39.31
CA ALA A 428 23.75 3.97 39.39
C ALA A 428 24.41 3.74 38.03
N ILE A 429 23.76 2.91 37.18
CA ILE A 429 24.21 2.66 35.81
C ILE A 429 24.17 3.95 34.99
N PHE A 430 23.08 4.70 35.05
CA PHE A 430 22.95 5.97 34.34
C PHE A 430 24.00 6.99 34.78
N ALA A 431 24.32 7.04 36.06
CA ALA A 431 25.38 7.91 36.59
C ALA A 431 26.78 7.54 36.06
N GLU A 432 27.07 6.23 35.85
CA GLU A 432 28.29 5.80 35.21
C GLU A 432 28.32 6.11 33.70
N TRP A 433 27.19 5.91 33.00
CA TRP A 433 27.12 6.29 31.60
C TRP A 433 27.26 7.79 31.38
N ASP A 434 26.78 8.59 32.30
CA ASP A 434 26.92 10.05 32.26
C ASP A 434 28.37 10.53 32.34
N LYS A 435 29.29 9.72 32.90
CA LYS A 435 30.73 10.02 32.93
C LYS A 435 31.41 9.67 31.60
N GLN A 436 30.84 8.81 30.78
CA GLN A 436 31.43 8.38 29.50
C GLN A 436 31.49 9.54 28.50
N GLU A 437 32.49 9.54 27.65
CA GLU A 437 32.64 10.52 26.57
C GLU A 437 31.61 10.27 25.46
N GLU A 438 31.29 8.99 25.19
CA GLU A 438 30.30 8.59 24.22
C GLU A 438 29.05 8.02 24.91
N ILE A 439 27.89 8.43 24.44
CA ILE A 439 26.59 8.00 24.95
C ILE A 439 25.81 7.21 23.87
N SER A 440 25.21 6.12 24.29
CA SER A 440 24.42 5.28 23.40
C SER A 440 23.15 5.97 22.88
N VAL A 441 22.76 5.68 21.62
CA VAL A 441 21.55 6.23 20.97
C VAL A 441 20.29 6.10 21.86
N PRO A 442 19.93 4.92 22.40
CA PRO A 442 18.74 4.80 23.24
C PRO A 442 18.81 5.65 24.52
N TYR A 443 19.99 5.69 25.15
CA TYR A 443 20.16 6.47 26.38
C TYR A 443 20.18 7.98 26.10
N ALA A 444 20.83 8.41 25.02
CA ALA A 444 20.83 9.80 24.56
C ALA A 444 19.40 10.29 24.28
N THR A 445 18.59 9.47 23.58
CA THR A 445 17.17 9.78 23.31
C THR A 445 16.38 9.94 24.61
N TYR A 446 16.55 8.99 25.54
CA TYR A 446 15.90 9.02 26.85
C TYR A 446 16.29 10.29 27.65
N LYS A 447 17.57 10.63 27.69
CA LYS A 447 18.06 11.83 28.38
C LYS A 447 17.55 13.12 27.77
N LEU A 448 17.53 13.22 26.44
CA LEU A 448 16.97 14.39 25.74
C LEU A 448 15.51 14.60 26.12
N VAL A 449 14.70 13.56 26.04
CA VAL A 449 13.27 13.61 26.40
C VAL A 449 13.13 14.02 27.87
N SER A 450 13.90 13.39 28.77
CA SER A 450 13.86 13.72 30.21
C SER A 450 14.19 15.17 30.49
N ARG A 451 15.25 15.73 29.89
CA ARG A 451 15.61 17.14 30.03
C ARG A 451 14.60 18.11 29.48
N ILE A 452 13.97 17.76 28.34
CA ILE A 452 12.90 18.58 27.77
C ILE A 452 11.71 18.62 28.73
N GLU A 453 11.31 17.47 29.27
CA GLU A 453 10.14 17.35 30.17
C GLU A 453 10.37 17.99 31.54
N GLN A 454 11.62 18.06 32.00
CA GLN A 454 12.01 18.75 33.21
C GLN A 454 12.22 20.27 33.00
N GLY A 455 12.13 20.73 31.74
CA GLY A 455 12.34 22.15 31.40
C GLY A 455 13.80 22.57 31.39
N GLU A 456 14.75 21.62 31.46
CA GLU A 456 16.20 21.88 31.46
C GLU A 456 16.76 22.11 30.05
N TYR A 457 16.04 21.68 29.01
CA TYR A 457 16.41 21.86 27.62
C TYR A 457 15.20 22.19 26.80
N THR A 458 15.34 23.15 25.92
CA THR A 458 14.34 23.50 24.90
C THR A 458 14.99 23.34 23.53
N VAL A 459 14.39 22.56 22.64
CA VAL A 459 14.91 22.40 21.28
C VAL A 459 14.97 23.76 20.59
N PRO A 460 16.17 24.22 20.14
CA PRO A 460 16.32 25.49 19.45
C PRO A 460 15.45 25.60 18.19
N ALA A 461 15.01 26.80 17.86
CA ALA A 461 14.12 27.03 16.72
C ALA A 461 14.75 26.59 15.39
N GLU A 462 16.05 26.74 15.23
CA GLU A 462 16.84 26.34 14.07
C GLU A 462 16.95 24.81 13.87
N LEU A 463 16.77 24.04 14.95
CA LEU A 463 16.75 22.58 14.91
C LEU A 463 15.32 22.01 14.76
N LYS A 464 14.30 22.87 14.91
CA LYS A 464 12.92 22.46 14.68
C LYS A 464 12.55 22.57 13.21
N THR A 465 11.58 21.74 12.81
CA THR A 465 10.94 21.82 11.49
C THR A 465 9.45 22.08 11.64
N ASP A 466 8.82 22.63 10.61
CA ASP A 466 7.37 22.86 10.62
C ASP A 466 6.59 21.54 10.54
N TYR A 467 7.09 20.58 9.73
CA TYR A 467 6.50 19.25 9.60
C TYR A 467 7.55 18.16 9.65
N LEU A 468 7.22 17.07 10.34
CA LEU A 468 7.98 15.82 10.30
C LEU A 468 7.11 14.73 9.68
N PHE A 469 7.60 14.16 8.61
CA PHE A 469 7.10 12.93 8.02
C PHE A 469 7.85 11.77 8.64
N VAL A 470 7.16 10.72 9.08
CA VAL A 470 7.79 9.59 9.76
C VAL A 470 7.34 8.30 9.10
N ASP A 471 8.28 7.61 8.47
CA ASP A 471 8.03 6.31 7.84
C ASP A 471 8.33 5.15 8.78
N GLU A 472 7.60 4.04 8.62
CA GLU A 472 7.70 2.83 9.45
C GLU A 472 7.66 3.16 10.96
N VAL A 473 6.70 4.01 11.33
CA VAL A 473 6.58 4.56 12.71
C VAL A 473 6.50 3.48 13.80
N GLN A 474 6.01 2.28 13.49
CA GLN A 474 5.92 1.17 14.42
C GLN A 474 7.30 0.63 14.87
N ASP A 475 8.38 1.00 14.21
CA ASP A 475 9.74 0.61 14.58
C ASP A 475 10.44 1.61 15.50
N LEU A 476 9.91 2.82 15.59
CA LEU A 476 10.45 3.83 16.49
C LEU A 476 10.02 3.59 17.93
N THR A 477 10.91 3.90 18.86
CA THR A 477 10.58 3.83 20.28
C THR A 477 9.63 4.95 20.69
N VAL A 478 8.88 4.76 21.77
CA VAL A 478 8.05 5.84 22.35
C VAL A 478 8.92 7.05 22.70
N SER A 479 10.12 6.83 23.25
CA SER A 479 11.08 7.89 23.54
C SER A 479 11.46 8.68 22.28
N THR A 480 11.77 7.98 21.18
CA THR A 480 12.07 8.62 19.89
C THR A 480 10.88 9.45 19.39
N LEU A 481 9.68 8.91 19.44
CA LEU A 481 8.48 9.63 18.99
C LEU A 481 8.15 10.86 19.84
N ARG A 482 8.38 10.79 21.17
CA ARG A 482 8.28 11.96 22.04
C ARG A 482 9.29 13.03 21.65
N LEU A 483 10.55 12.63 21.39
CA LEU A 483 11.60 13.55 20.95
C LEU A 483 11.20 14.22 19.62
N LEU A 484 10.74 13.46 18.63
CA LEU A 484 10.24 14.01 17.37
C LEU A 484 9.09 14.98 17.59
N LYS A 485 8.16 14.66 18.49
CA LYS A 485 7.05 15.56 18.83
C LYS A 485 7.49 16.87 19.45
N TYR A 486 8.56 16.87 20.27
CA TYR A 486 9.13 18.09 20.83
C TYR A 486 9.97 18.91 19.83
N SER A 487 10.43 18.28 18.75
CA SER A 487 11.28 18.91 17.72
C SER A 487 10.50 19.41 16.48
N VAL A 488 9.18 19.35 16.49
CA VAL A 488 8.34 19.88 15.41
C VAL A 488 7.54 21.10 15.89
N ASN A 489 7.50 22.17 15.08
CA ASN A 489 6.64 23.33 15.34
C ASN A 489 5.20 23.06 14.96
N GLY A 490 4.96 22.32 13.88
CA GLY A 490 3.66 21.95 13.35
C GLY A 490 3.22 20.54 13.74
N LYS A 491 3.05 19.68 12.76
CA LYS A 491 2.44 18.37 12.95
C LYS A 491 3.29 17.22 12.41
N LEU A 492 2.96 16.03 12.87
CA LEU A 492 3.54 14.77 12.42
C LEU A 492 2.66 14.12 11.36
N ILE A 493 3.23 13.75 10.24
CA ILE A 493 2.59 12.93 9.21
C ILE A 493 3.24 11.55 9.24
N LEU A 494 2.52 10.57 9.70
CA LEU A 494 3.03 9.26 10.10
C LEU A 494 2.58 8.19 9.11
N ALA A 495 3.44 7.20 8.85
CA ALA A 495 3.05 5.98 8.15
C ALA A 495 3.55 4.75 8.88
N GLY A 496 2.72 3.70 8.95
CA GLY A 496 3.13 2.49 9.63
C GLY A 496 2.15 1.32 9.53
N ASP A 497 2.65 0.17 9.97
CA ASP A 497 1.93 -1.10 10.02
C ASP A 497 2.17 -1.77 11.37
N ASN A 498 1.12 -1.87 12.18
CA ASN A 498 1.21 -2.48 13.52
C ASN A 498 1.61 -3.96 13.48
N ASP A 499 1.32 -4.68 12.38
CA ASP A 499 1.58 -6.11 12.24
C ASP A 499 3.04 -6.42 11.89
N GLN A 500 3.83 -5.42 11.46
CA GLN A 500 5.25 -5.57 11.10
C GLN A 500 6.24 -5.09 12.17
N SER A 501 5.79 -4.82 13.38
CA SER A 501 6.70 -4.44 14.46
C SER A 501 7.65 -5.61 14.81
N VAL A 502 8.90 -5.51 14.37
CA VAL A 502 9.97 -6.48 14.68
C VAL A 502 10.70 -6.11 15.96
N PHE A 503 10.70 -4.82 16.31
CA PHE A 503 11.54 -4.26 17.36
C PHE A 503 10.78 -3.87 18.64
N GLN A 504 9.44 -3.79 18.59
CA GLN A 504 8.65 -3.32 19.74
C GLN A 504 7.37 -4.10 20.01
N THR A 505 7.06 -4.22 21.29
CA THR A 505 5.83 -4.81 21.80
C THR A 505 4.93 -3.72 22.37
N GLY A 506 3.80 -3.50 21.71
CA GLY A 506 2.74 -2.60 22.18
C GLY A 506 3.08 -1.11 22.05
N PHE A 507 2.41 -0.48 21.13
CA PHE A 507 2.55 0.93 20.82
C PHE A 507 1.35 1.71 21.37
N ALA A 508 1.59 2.74 22.18
CA ALA A 508 0.55 3.63 22.68
C ALA A 508 0.82 5.07 22.20
N TRP A 509 0.05 5.57 21.25
CA TRP A 509 0.13 6.92 20.70
C TRP A 509 0.05 8.00 21.77
N SER A 510 -0.85 7.81 22.75
CA SER A 510 -1.01 8.72 23.89
C SER A 510 0.27 8.89 24.70
N ARG A 511 1.11 7.85 24.80
CA ARG A 511 2.39 7.92 25.50
C ARG A 511 3.42 8.81 24.77
N ALA A 512 3.29 8.93 23.47
CA ALA A 512 4.13 9.79 22.65
C ALA A 512 3.57 11.21 22.46
N ASN A 513 2.47 11.57 23.14
CA ASN A 513 1.74 12.83 22.95
C ASN A 513 1.30 13.09 21.49
N ILE A 514 0.96 12.02 20.78
CA ILE A 514 0.51 12.06 19.40
C ILE A 514 -0.99 11.77 19.37
N ASP A 515 -1.75 12.68 18.79
CA ASP A 515 -3.20 12.53 18.62
C ASP A 515 -3.57 12.38 17.14
N VAL A 516 -3.92 11.15 16.78
CA VAL A 516 -4.37 10.76 15.44
C VAL A 516 -5.84 10.34 15.41
N VAL A 517 -6.60 10.64 16.47
CA VAL A 517 -8.03 10.29 16.54
C VAL A 517 -8.79 11.06 15.45
N GLY A 518 -9.52 10.33 14.61
CA GLY A 518 -10.21 10.91 13.43
C GLY A 518 -9.31 11.27 12.25
N ASN A 519 -7.99 11.33 12.44
CA ASN A 519 -6.99 11.70 11.43
C ASN A 519 -6.12 10.49 11.02
N SER A 520 -6.73 9.34 10.87
CA SER A 520 -6.05 8.15 10.32
C SER A 520 -6.79 7.63 9.11
N ARG A 521 -6.03 7.13 8.13
CA ARG A 521 -6.56 6.45 6.95
C ARG A 521 -5.83 5.14 6.75
N THR A 522 -6.55 4.13 6.27
CA THR A 522 -6.00 2.81 6.01
C THR A 522 -5.94 2.56 4.51
N LEU A 523 -4.80 2.11 4.02
CA LEU A 523 -4.61 1.60 2.69
C LEU A 523 -5.04 0.13 2.67
N ASN A 524 -6.06 -0.18 1.89
CA ASN A 524 -6.68 -1.52 1.84
C ASN A 524 -6.24 -2.33 0.63
N MET A 525 -5.52 -1.72 -0.32
CA MET A 525 -5.13 -2.38 -1.57
C MET A 525 -3.62 -2.57 -1.63
N ASN A 526 -3.19 -3.82 -1.87
CA ASN A 526 -1.81 -4.15 -2.16
C ASN A 526 -1.62 -4.32 -3.68
N PHE A 527 -0.86 -3.43 -4.26
CA PHE A 527 -0.62 -3.42 -5.69
C PHE A 527 0.78 -3.93 -6.07
N ARG A 528 1.62 -4.17 -5.09
CA ARG A 528 3.01 -4.62 -5.32
C ARG A 528 3.10 -6.12 -5.46
N SER A 529 2.58 -6.83 -4.46
CA SER A 529 2.72 -8.28 -4.41
C SER A 529 1.71 -8.98 -5.30
N THR A 530 2.07 -10.17 -5.75
CA THR A 530 1.14 -11.06 -6.42
C THR A 530 0.17 -11.71 -5.44
N ILE A 531 -0.97 -12.18 -5.95
CA ILE A 531 -2.01 -12.88 -5.16
C ILE A 531 -1.38 -14.06 -4.41
N GLN A 532 -0.49 -14.82 -5.05
CA GLN A 532 0.15 -15.99 -4.47
C GLN A 532 1.03 -15.65 -3.26
N ILE A 533 1.82 -14.59 -3.36
CA ILE A 533 2.65 -14.12 -2.23
C ILE A 533 1.76 -13.56 -1.13
N GLN A 534 0.75 -12.78 -1.49
CA GLN A 534 -0.17 -12.18 -0.53
C GLN A 534 -0.98 -13.23 0.22
N GLU A 535 -1.47 -14.28 -0.46
CA GLU A 535 -2.20 -15.38 0.18
C GLU A 535 -1.34 -16.11 1.22
N VAL A 536 -0.08 -16.39 0.91
CA VAL A 536 0.84 -17.01 1.86
C VAL A 536 1.08 -16.08 3.05
N ALA A 537 1.36 -14.81 2.81
CA ALA A 537 1.56 -13.81 3.84
C ALA A 537 0.32 -13.67 4.75
N GLU A 538 -0.88 -13.60 4.18
CA GLU A 538 -2.13 -13.47 4.94
C GLU A 538 -2.47 -14.74 5.73
N LYS A 539 -2.34 -15.93 5.13
CA LYS A 539 -2.52 -17.19 5.85
C LYS A 539 -1.56 -17.28 7.04
N TYR A 540 -0.31 -16.86 6.85
CA TYR A 540 0.70 -16.85 7.91
C TYR A 540 0.35 -15.82 9.00
N ARG A 541 -0.06 -14.62 8.61
CA ARG A 541 -0.48 -13.55 9.52
C ARG A 541 -1.70 -13.92 10.37
N GLN A 542 -2.64 -14.69 9.82
CA GLN A 542 -3.82 -15.17 10.53
C GLN A 542 -3.49 -16.08 11.74
N LEU A 543 -2.31 -16.66 11.77
CA LEU A 543 -1.82 -17.47 12.90
C LEU A 543 -1.27 -16.61 14.04
N MET A 544 -1.07 -15.31 13.82
CA MET A 544 -0.59 -14.39 14.86
C MET A 544 -1.74 -13.95 15.77
N LYS A 545 -1.52 -13.95 17.07
CA LYS A 545 -2.50 -13.44 18.05
C LYS A 545 -2.73 -11.94 17.85
N GLY A 546 -4.00 -11.54 17.89
CA GLY A 546 -4.40 -10.14 17.68
C GLY A 546 -4.59 -9.74 16.21
N PHE A 547 -4.61 -10.71 15.31
CA PHE A 547 -4.92 -10.47 13.91
C PHE A 547 -6.33 -9.90 13.69
N ASP A 548 -6.43 -8.81 12.93
CA ASP A 548 -7.70 -8.23 12.53
C ASP A 548 -7.97 -8.50 11.04
N LYS A 549 -8.96 -9.38 10.77
CA LYS A 549 -9.37 -9.74 9.39
C LYS A 549 -9.82 -8.54 8.54
N LYS A 550 -10.24 -7.43 9.17
CA LYS A 550 -10.69 -6.23 8.45
C LYS A 550 -9.56 -5.47 7.76
N ASN A 551 -8.31 -5.76 8.12
CA ASN A 551 -7.13 -5.07 7.59
C ASN A 551 -6.36 -5.88 6.52
N CYS A 552 -6.96 -6.95 5.96
CA CYS A 552 -6.35 -7.69 4.85
C CYS A 552 -6.44 -6.88 3.57
N PRO A 553 -5.33 -6.50 2.92
CA PRO A 553 -5.37 -5.77 1.68
C PRO A 553 -5.83 -6.65 0.53
N GLU A 554 -6.63 -6.09 -0.36
CA GLU A 554 -6.99 -6.73 -1.62
C GLU A 554 -5.80 -6.69 -2.59
N THR A 555 -5.57 -7.79 -3.30
CA THR A 555 -4.47 -7.94 -4.27
C THR A 555 -5.01 -8.49 -5.58
N PHE A 556 -4.52 -7.97 -6.70
CA PHE A 556 -5.08 -8.25 -8.02
C PHE A 556 -4.05 -8.82 -9.00
N ARG A 557 -2.77 -8.78 -8.65
CA ARG A 557 -1.67 -9.17 -9.53
C ARG A 557 -1.45 -10.68 -9.45
N ILE A 558 -1.55 -11.39 -10.57
CA ILE A 558 -1.28 -12.84 -10.65
C ILE A 558 0.21 -13.05 -10.90
N GLY A 559 0.82 -14.00 -10.16
CA GLY A 559 2.22 -14.35 -10.27
C GLY A 559 2.49 -15.85 -10.16
N ALA A 560 3.77 -16.20 -10.01
CA ALA A 560 4.18 -17.56 -9.77
C ALA A 560 3.74 -18.02 -8.36
N PRO A 561 3.49 -19.34 -8.17
CA PRO A 561 3.31 -19.90 -6.83
C PRO A 561 4.54 -19.61 -5.96
N VAL A 562 4.33 -19.48 -4.65
CA VAL A 562 5.43 -19.47 -3.70
C VAL A 562 5.97 -20.88 -3.58
N GLU A 563 7.26 -21.05 -3.80
CA GLU A 563 7.92 -22.36 -3.77
C GLU A 563 8.67 -22.54 -2.44
N LEU A 564 8.56 -23.74 -1.88
CA LEU A 564 9.31 -24.18 -0.72
C LEU A 564 10.36 -25.22 -1.15
N HIS A 565 11.63 -24.95 -0.85
CA HIS A 565 12.76 -25.85 -1.08
C HIS A 565 13.28 -26.35 0.26
N GLU A 566 13.21 -27.64 0.48
CA GLU A 566 13.68 -28.29 1.70
C GLU A 566 14.93 -29.13 1.42
N GLU A 567 16.06 -28.70 1.96
CA GLU A 567 17.38 -29.29 1.71
C GLU A 567 17.91 -30.01 2.94
N GLN A 568 18.92 -30.92 2.75
CA GLN A 568 19.47 -31.71 3.84
C GLN A 568 20.39 -30.86 4.74
N ASN A 569 21.10 -29.91 4.16
CA ASN A 569 22.04 -29.05 4.86
C ASN A 569 22.15 -27.67 4.24
N GLN A 570 22.82 -26.76 4.95
CA GLN A 570 22.99 -25.38 4.53
C GLN A 570 23.71 -25.21 3.19
N ALA A 571 24.69 -26.07 2.89
CA ALA A 571 25.43 -25.98 1.62
C ALA A 571 24.51 -26.28 0.43
N GLU A 572 23.71 -27.36 0.53
CA GLU A 572 22.69 -27.65 -0.50
C GLU A 572 21.66 -26.56 -0.64
N ALA A 573 21.21 -25.97 0.47
CA ALA A 573 20.27 -24.84 0.43
C ALA A 573 20.86 -23.63 -0.29
N PHE A 574 22.12 -23.32 -0.07
CA PHE A 574 22.79 -22.21 -0.76
C PHE A 574 23.01 -22.50 -2.24
N GLU A 575 23.36 -23.74 -2.62
CA GLU A 575 23.42 -24.16 -4.03
C GLU A 575 22.07 -23.98 -4.72
N SER A 576 21.01 -24.47 -4.11
CA SER A 576 19.63 -24.35 -4.62
C SER A 576 19.20 -22.88 -4.76
N MET A 577 19.67 -22.01 -3.86
CA MET A 577 19.48 -20.55 -3.99
C MET A 577 20.24 -19.98 -5.18
N LEU A 578 21.51 -20.39 -5.41
CA LEU A 578 22.29 -19.93 -6.55
C LEU A 578 21.68 -20.38 -7.89
N ASP A 579 21.24 -21.64 -7.95
CA ASP A 579 20.51 -22.16 -9.12
C ASP A 579 19.26 -21.32 -9.42
N SER A 580 18.55 -20.93 -8.35
CA SER A 580 17.40 -20.04 -8.47
C SER A 580 17.77 -18.64 -8.95
N VAL A 581 18.92 -18.07 -8.51
CA VAL A 581 19.44 -16.79 -9.03
C VAL A 581 19.73 -16.93 -10.52
N ASN A 582 20.49 -17.96 -10.91
CA ASN A 582 20.83 -18.21 -12.29
C ASN A 582 19.58 -18.37 -13.17
N MET A 583 18.60 -19.15 -12.71
CA MET A 583 17.32 -19.30 -13.41
C MET A 583 16.59 -17.96 -13.55
N CYS A 584 16.55 -17.14 -12.50
CA CYS A 584 15.89 -15.82 -12.54
C CYS A 584 16.54 -14.91 -13.59
N ILE A 585 17.84 -14.92 -13.71
CA ILE A 585 18.57 -14.09 -14.69
C ILE A 585 18.46 -14.69 -16.09
N GLN A 586 18.87 -15.94 -16.28
CA GLN A 586 19.02 -16.55 -17.59
C GLN A 586 17.68 -16.95 -18.24
N SER A 587 16.77 -17.51 -17.45
CA SER A 587 15.50 -18.03 -17.99
C SER A 587 14.34 -17.06 -17.86
N LEU A 588 14.30 -16.32 -16.76
CA LEU A 588 13.20 -15.42 -16.48
C LEU A 588 13.49 -13.95 -16.87
N GLY A 589 14.75 -13.59 -17.17
CA GLY A 589 15.15 -12.29 -17.66
C GLY A 589 15.09 -11.16 -16.62
N TYR A 590 15.21 -11.47 -15.31
CA TYR A 590 15.36 -10.42 -14.30
C TYR A 590 16.81 -9.91 -14.29
N GLU A 591 16.95 -8.60 -14.18
CA GLU A 591 18.24 -7.97 -13.91
C GLU A 591 18.70 -8.33 -12.47
N PRO A 592 20.03 -8.50 -12.23
CA PRO A 592 20.55 -8.91 -10.91
C PRO A 592 20.06 -8.03 -9.75
N GLU A 593 19.97 -6.72 -9.93
CA GLU A 593 19.50 -5.77 -8.92
C GLU A 593 18.04 -5.92 -8.51
N ASN A 594 17.26 -6.66 -9.27
CA ASN A 594 15.87 -6.98 -8.97
C ASN A 594 15.74 -8.25 -8.10
N ILE A 595 16.87 -8.92 -7.81
CA ILE A 595 16.93 -10.15 -7.01
C ILE A 595 17.52 -9.82 -5.64
N CYS A 596 16.80 -10.20 -4.58
CA CYS A 596 17.26 -10.09 -3.20
C CYS A 596 17.32 -11.45 -2.53
N LEU A 597 18.51 -11.81 -2.01
CA LEU A 597 18.67 -12.95 -1.13
C LEU A 597 18.53 -12.49 0.31
N ILE A 598 17.61 -13.11 1.05
CA ILE A 598 17.36 -12.80 2.45
C ILE A 598 17.82 -13.97 3.30
N ALA A 599 18.58 -13.67 4.38
CA ALA A 599 18.97 -14.69 5.38
C ALA A 599 19.02 -14.06 6.79
N GLY A 600 18.74 -14.89 7.80
CA GLY A 600 18.63 -14.42 9.18
C GLY A 600 19.94 -13.91 9.82
N LYS A 601 21.10 -14.21 9.24
CA LYS A 601 22.43 -13.85 9.77
C LYS A 601 23.30 -13.21 8.70
N ARG A 602 24.12 -12.25 9.13
CA ARG A 602 25.10 -11.59 8.27
C ARG A 602 26.14 -12.59 7.72
N ASP A 603 26.55 -13.55 8.50
CA ASP A 603 27.55 -14.56 8.08
C ASP A 603 27.05 -15.40 6.90
N TYR A 604 25.76 -15.73 6.88
CA TYR A 604 25.13 -16.41 5.72
C TYR A 604 25.16 -15.56 4.47
N LEU A 605 24.90 -14.23 4.61
CA LEU A 605 24.95 -13.31 3.49
C LEU A 605 26.37 -13.17 2.94
N ILE A 606 27.39 -13.12 3.82
CA ILE A 606 28.80 -13.08 3.40
C ILE A 606 29.18 -14.36 2.66
N THR A 607 28.73 -15.51 3.14
CA THR A 607 28.94 -16.78 2.43
C THR A 607 28.28 -16.79 1.06
N LEU A 608 27.02 -16.36 0.98
CA LEU A 608 26.29 -16.23 -0.29
C LEU A 608 26.95 -15.22 -1.24
N GLN A 609 27.50 -14.11 -0.72
CA GLN A 609 28.27 -13.14 -1.51
C GLN A 609 29.49 -13.79 -2.16
N GLY A 610 30.27 -14.57 -1.41
CA GLY A 610 31.39 -15.32 -1.95
C GLY A 610 30.98 -16.32 -3.02
N LEU A 611 29.93 -17.09 -2.77
CA LEU A 611 29.40 -18.10 -3.70
C LEU A 611 28.83 -17.47 -4.99
N LEU A 612 28.13 -16.34 -4.91
CA LEU A 612 27.66 -15.60 -6.08
C LEU A 612 28.82 -15.18 -6.99
N LYS A 613 29.90 -14.67 -6.38
CA LYS A 613 31.09 -14.26 -7.15
C LYS A 613 31.83 -15.45 -7.73
N GLU A 614 32.05 -16.50 -6.92
CA GLU A 614 32.84 -17.67 -7.33
C GLU A 614 32.14 -18.50 -8.42
N LYS A 615 30.83 -18.75 -8.27
CA LYS A 615 30.09 -19.70 -9.13
C LYS A 615 29.36 -19.07 -10.28
N LEU A 616 28.88 -17.84 -10.12
CA LEU A 616 28.05 -17.16 -11.12
C LEU A 616 28.71 -15.90 -11.71
N ASP A 617 29.90 -15.51 -11.21
CA ASP A 617 30.58 -14.26 -11.51
C ASP A 617 29.70 -13.03 -11.34
N LEU A 618 28.80 -13.07 -10.35
CA LEU A 618 27.88 -11.99 -10.02
C LEU A 618 28.41 -11.18 -8.84
N GLU A 619 28.42 -9.86 -9.02
CA GLU A 619 28.62 -8.93 -7.90
C GLU A 619 27.36 -8.87 -7.02
N SER A 620 27.55 -8.60 -5.73
CA SER A 620 26.44 -8.46 -4.79
C SER A 620 26.73 -7.43 -3.71
N ASP A 621 25.66 -6.75 -3.26
CA ASP A 621 25.74 -5.69 -2.26
C ASP A 621 24.88 -6.01 -1.04
N LEU A 622 25.45 -5.84 0.15
CA LEU A 622 24.69 -5.86 1.40
C LEU A 622 23.88 -4.57 1.53
N VAL A 623 22.56 -4.69 1.64
CA VAL A 623 21.62 -3.57 1.68
C VAL A 623 21.92 -2.56 2.81
N ASN A 624 22.49 -3.03 3.92
CA ASN A 624 22.87 -2.19 5.06
C ASN A 624 24.32 -1.72 5.04
N SER A 625 25.11 -1.97 3.98
CA SER A 625 26.47 -1.42 3.86
C SER A 625 26.43 0.06 3.52
N ASP A 626 27.46 0.81 3.93
CA ASP A 626 27.55 2.23 3.62
C ASP A 626 27.69 2.51 2.12
N GLU A 627 28.31 1.60 1.38
CA GLU A 627 28.53 1.67 -0.07
C GLU A 627 27.27 1.31 -0.89
N PHE A 628 26.25 0.75 -0.28
CA PHE A 628 25.04 0.32 -0.96
C PHE A 628 24.29 1.49 -1.61
N SER A 629 23.89 1.31 -2.84
CA SER A 629 23.04 2.25 -3.58
C SER A 629 21.95 1.51 -4.39
N PHE A 630 20.72 2.00 -4.31
CA PHE A 630 19.63 1.50 -5.16
C PHE A 630 19.87 1.81 -6.63
N ALA A 631 20.65 2.84 -6.96
CA ALA A 631 20.98 3.20 -8.34
C ALA A 631 22.01 2.26 -9.01
N LYS A 632 22.71 1.42 -8.22
CA LYS A 632 23.75 0.51 -8.74
C LYS A 632 23.08 -0.65 -9.47
N GLN A 633 23.52 -0.90 -10.70
CA GLN A 633 23.02 -1.96 -11.58
C GLN A 633 23.97 -3.16 -11.61
N GLY A 634 23.49 -4.31 -12.09
CA GLY A 634 24.26 -5.53 -12.26
C GLY A 634 24.68 -6.22 -10.96
N VAL A 635 24.05 -5.93 -9.84
CA VAL A 635 24.41 -6.49 -8.53
C VAL A 635 23.22 -7.13 -7.82
N VAL A 636 23.40 -8.34 -7.33
CA VAL A 636 22.39 -9.03 -6.50
C VAL A 636 22.34 -8.38 -5.11
N ARG A 637 21.15 -8.18 -4.57
CA ARG A 637 20.94 -7.59 -3.25
C ARG A 637 20.98 -8.67 -2.15
N LEU A 638 21.65 -8.37 -1.05
CA LEU A 638 21.75 -9.26 0.10
C LEU A 638 21.21 -8.55 1.34
N ALA A 639 20.27 -9.15 2.05
CA ALA A 639 19.61 -8.50 3.19
C ALA A 639 19.28 -9.48 4.32
N THR A 640 19.23 -8.95 5.55
CA THR A 640 18.54 -9.64 6.64
C THR A 640 17.05 -9.22 6.66
N PRO A 641 16.16 -9.99 7.31
CA PRO A 641 14.76 -9.55 7.48
C PRO A 641 14.61 -8.16 8.09
N GLN A 642 15.56 -7.76 8.97
CA GLN A 642 15.57 -6.43 9.57
C GLN A 642 16.04 -5.35 8.59
N SER A 643 17.11 -5.62 7.81
CA SER A 643 17.68 -4.63 6.89
C SER A 643 16.85 -4.40 5.62
N CYS A 644 16.03 -5.37 5.20
CA CYS A 644 15.12 -5.21 4.07
C CYS A 644 13.75 -4.68 4.45
N LYS A 645 13.51 -4.39 5.71
CA LYS A 645 12.21 -3.88 6.14
C LYS A 645 11.90 -2.53 5.47
N GLY A 646 10.66 -2.37 4.98
CA GLY A 646 10.24 -1.19 4.21
C GLY A 646 10.69 -1.21 2.75
N LEU A 647 11.56 -2.15 2.35
CA LEU A 647 12.01 -2.31 0.96
C LEU A 647 11.21 -3.41 0.27
N ASP A 648 11.18 -3.37 -1.06
CA ASP A 648 10.55 -4.39 -1.88
C ASP A 648 11.44 -4.75 -3.06
N PHE A 649 11.39 -6.01 -3.46
CA PHE A 649 12.19 -6.55 -4.56
C PHE A 649 11.31 -7.41 -5.48
N PRO A 650 11.46 -7.33 -6.79
CA PRO A 650 10.74 -8.19 -7.72
C PRO A 650 10.90 -9.68 -7.37
N VAL A 651 12.11 -10.11 -7.07
CA VAL A 651 12.43 -11.50 -6.72
C VAL A 651 13.04 -11.56 -5.32
N VAL A 652 12.48 -12.42 -4.47
CA VAL A 652 13.03 -12.72 -3.16
C VAL A 652 13.33 -14.21 -3.04
N LEU A 653 14.55 -14.52 -2.65
CA LEU A 653 15.02 -15.86 -2.31
C LEU A 653 15.36 -15.86 -0.82
N TYR A 654 14.54 -16.51 0.01
CA TYR A 654 14.63 -16.42 1.46
C TYR A 654 15.15 -17.72 2.08
N TYR A 655 16.34 -17.67 2.68
CA TYR A 655 16.86 -18.74 3.53
C TYR A 655 16.35 -18.57 4.96
N LEU A 656 15.44 -19.46 5.38
CA LEU A 656 14.81 -19.45 6.69
C LEU A 656 15.56 -20.38 7.66
N ASP A 657 16.26 -19.78 8.62
CA ASP A 657 16.94 -20.46 9.71
C ASP A 657 16.01 -20.58 10.96
N HIS A 658 16.11 -21.69 11.68
CA HIS A 658 15.20 -22.13 12.75
C HIS A 658 15.43 -21.48 14.14
N ARG A 659 16.21 -20.41 14.26
CA ARG A 659 16.57 -19.87 15.58
C ARG A 659 15.52 -18.97 16.20
N ALA A 660 15.13 -19.28 17.45
CA ALA A 660 14.30 -18.43 18.29
C ALA A 660 15.16 -17.31 18.92
N HIS A 661 15.13 -16.10 18.33
CA HIS A 661 16.03 -15.01 18.74
C HIS A 661 15.58 -14.26 20.01
N PHE A 662 14.33 -14.36 20.45
CA PHE A 662 13.76 -13.48 21.47
C PHE A 662 13.34 -14.15 22.79
N LEU A 663 13.49 -15.47 22.94
CA LEU A 663 13.03 -16.23 24.11
C LEU A 663 13.69 -15.84 25.45
N ASN A 664 14.87 -15.22 25.41
CA ASN A 664 15.61 -14.94 26.64
C ASN A 664 15.14 -13.67 27.38
N VAL A 665 14.49 -12.75 26.71
CA VAL A 665 14.15 -11.41 27.22
C VAL A 665 12.66 -11.21 27.36
N TYR A 666 11.91 -11.66 26.37
CA TYR A 666 10.44 -11.48 26.30
C TYR A 666 9.71 -12.70 26.86
N ASP A 667 8.44 -12.54 27.19
CA ASP A 667 7.57 -13.69 27.41
C ASP A 667 7.42 -14.51 26.12
N GLU A 668 7.03 -15.76 26.26
CA GLU A 668 6.96 -16.72 25.16
C GLU A 668 6.02 -16.25 24.03
N GLU A 669 4.88 -15.65 24.38
CA GLU A 669 3.92 -15.13 23.41
C GLU A 669 4.49 -13.99 22.61
N THR A 670 5.17 -13.06 23.27
CA THR A 670 5.83 -11.91 22.62
C THR A 670 6.99 -12.36 21.75
N ALA A 671 7.81 -13.30 22.24
CA ALA A 671 8.92 -13.84 21.46
C ALA A 671 8.44 -14.59 20.21
N ASP A 672 7.38 -15.40 20.31
CA ASP A 672 6.75 -16.05 19.16
C ASP A 672 6.22 -15.02 18.15
N LYS A 673 5.51 -13.99 18.62
CA LYS A 673 5.03 -12.89 17.76
C LYS A 673 6.18 -12.20 17.03
N MET A 674 7.29 -11.91 17.71
CA MET A 674 8.45 -11.24 17.08
C MET A 674 9.13 -12.14 16.03
N ASN A 675 9.27 -13.44 16.31
CA ASN A 675 9.79 -14.40 15.35
C ASN A 675 8.89 -14.51 14.11
N ARG A 676 7.58 -14.58 14.31
CA ARG A 676 6.59 -14.58 13.22
C ARG A 676 6.63 -13.30 12.42
N ASN A 677 6.77 -12.15 13.05
CA ASN A 677 6.89 -10.87 12.38
C ASN A 677 8.15 -10.80 11.49
N MET A 678 9.27 -11.41 11.89
CA MET A 678 10.47 -11.48 11.04
C MET A 678 10.22 -12.31 9.78
N ILE A 679 9.58 -13.48 9.91
CA ILE A 679 9.23 -14.35 8.78
C ILE A 679 8.23 -13.61 7.87
N TYR A 680 7.17 -13.04 8.43
CA TYR A 680 6.20 -12.24 7.70
C TYR A 680 6.84 -11.07 6.96
N THR A 681 7.78 -10.37 7.61
CA THR A 681 8.53 -9.28 6.99
C THR A 681 9.29 -9.77 5.76
N ALA A 682 10.02 -10.88 5.85
CA ALA A 682 10.78 -11.43 4.72
C ALA A 682 9.86 -11.88 3.57
N ILE A 683 8.77 -12.59 3.87
CA ILE A 683 7.79 -13.04 2.86
C ILE A 683 7.21 -11.85 2.09
N THR A 684 6.86 -10.77 2.78
CA THR A 684 6.25 -9.59 2.18
C THR A 684 7.22 -8.69 1.42
N ARG A 685 8.50 -9.04 1.33
CA ARG A 685 9.49 -8.27 0.52
C ARG A 685 9.43 -8.61 -0.95
N GLY A 686 8.98 -9.81 -1.30
CA GLY A 686 8.81 -10.23 -2.68
C GLY A 686 7.58 -9.60 -3.32
N SER A 687 7.74 -9.06 -4.53
CA SER A 687 6.58 -8.50 -5.25
C SER A 687 6.11 -9.40 -6.39
N GLU A 688 6.96 -10.20 -7.02
CA GLU A 688 6.62 -11.03 -8.17
C GLU A 688 6.93 -12.52 -7.97
N LEU A 689 8.11 -12.82 -7.42
CA LEU A 689 8.56 -14.18 -7.16
C LEU A 689 9.11 -14.30 -5.76
N LEU A 690 8.65 -15.32 -5.05
CA LEU A 690 9.15 -15.69 -3.73
C LEU A 690 9.47 -17.18 -3.70
N ARG A 691 10.72 -17.51 -3.32
CA ARG A 691 11.15 -18.87 -2.99
C ARG A 691 11.70 -18.90 -1.59
N ILE A 692 11.35 -19.93 -0.84
CA ILE A 692 11.77 -20.11 0.54
C ILE A 692 12.60 -21.37 0.61
N PHE A 693 13.77 -21.25 1.22
CA PHE A 693 14.73 -22.34 1.39
C PHE A 693 14.89 -22.62 2.88
N MET A 694 14.77 -23.87 3.29
CA MET A 694 14.97 -24.29 4.68
C MET A 694 15.55 -25.70 4.75
N LEU A 695 16.02 -26.07 5.92
CA LEU A 695 16.48 -27.42 6.16
C LEU A 695 15.30 -28.32 6.51
N LYS A 696 15.32 -29.55 6.05
CA LYS A 696 14.28 -30.58 6.30
C LYS A 696 14.03 -30.85 7.77
N ASP A 697 15.09 -30.79 8.58
CA ASP A 697 15.06 -31.00 10.01
C ASP A 697 14.78 -29.74 10.83
N SER A 698 14.65 -28.60 10.17
CA SER A 698 14.28 -27.35 10.84
C SER A 698 12.86 -27.41 11.38
N THR A 699 12.72 -27.33 12.70
CA THR A 699 11.43 -27.35 13.40
C THR A 699 11.32 -26.20 14.38
N SER A 700 10.23 -25.48 14.31
CA SER A 700 9.75 -24.53 15.33
C SER A 700 8.30 -24.21 15.02
N GLY A 701 7.52 -23.75 16.00
CA GLY A 701 6.11 -23.39 15.75
C GLY A 701 5.93 -22.48 14.53
N PRO A 702 6.67 -21.35 14.42
CA PRO A 702 6.62 -20.48 13.27
C PRO A 702 7.00 -21.09 11.93
N ILE A 703 8.00 -21.99 11.90
CA ILE A 703 8.46 -22.69 10.69
C ILE A 703 7.47 -23.76 10.26
N ASP A 704 7.00 -24.59 11.22
CA ASP A 704 6.06 -25.66 10.96
C ASP A 704 4.72 -25.15 10.45
N ASP A 705 4.30 -23.99 10.94
CA ASP A 705 3.09 -23.33 10.46
C ASP A 705 3.27 -22.81 9.01
N LEU A 706 4.42 -22.23 8.69
CA LEU A 706 4.72 -21.81 7.32
C LEU A 706 4.78 -23.01 6.36
N ARG A 707 5.42 -24.11 6.80
CA ARG A 707 5.48 -25.38 6.03
C ARG A 707 4.08 -25.90 5.69
N LYS A 708 3.14 -25.89 6.67
CA LYS A 708 1.74 -26.31 6.44
C LYS A 708 0.98 -25.40 5.47
N ILE A 709 1.34 -24.14 5.39
CA ILE A 709 0.68 -23.18 4.47
C ILE A 709 1.16 -23.38 3.04
N LEU A 710 2.43 -23.79 2.86
CA LEU A 710 3.07 -23.95 1.56
C LEU A 710 2.86 -25.34 0.94
N ASN A 711 2.67 -26.37 1.77
CA ASN A 711 2.30 -27.73 1.36
C ASN A 711 0.77 -27.89 1.29
#